data_d1adfce0f87dba00fde50bcbcb52d96f
#
_entry.id   d1adfce0f87dba00fde50bcbcb52d96f
#
_cell.length_a   1.000
_cell.length_b   1.000
_cell.length_c   1.000
_cell.angle_alpha   90.00
_cell.angle_beta   90.00
_cell.angle_gamma   90.00
#
_symmetry.space_group_name_H-M   'P 1'
#
loop_
_entity.id
_entity.type
_entity.pdbx_description
1 polymer ?
#
loop_
_entity_poly.entity_id
_entity_poly.type
_entity_poly.pdbx_seq_one_letter_code
_entity_poly.pdbx_strand_id
1 'polypeptide(L)'
;MKKLTTLLLMTVLCLHVQAEDQSKHINLSGTWQFALDRQATIKAGDPLTDTILLPGTTDTNKKGDFTAKSEETTFLTRPWSYKGRAWYQREVVIPANWKGKAVYLFLERTKPTEIYVDGKLVGSSNDISTPQVFNLTKSLTPGKHQLSIMVDNGSGVPKQLYESSHAYTESTQTNWNGIIGRIELSTSLPAATAAKDIHPNFKDFCIKGQHFYANGHLIFLRGKHDACVWPLTGHVAMDVESWRDYLGTCDAYGINHIRFHSWCPPEAAFVAADEYGIIMQPELPFWGSFDEKDDTLMTFLHKEGENILRTYGHHPSFRMFALGNELWGSIDKMAEFIDDFRKIAPDKLYTFGSNYYLGYQGVKKGMDYFTTCRVGGEGWGNYNTHTRGSFSFADADDGGMINHFYPNTMMNFEEGCKLAFPEGSSWTKAVPVISHETAQFQTYPDFDEIKKYTGVLYPYNMKVFRSRLEKAGMLDQAKDFHMASGLWSLQLYKQDIEMNLRTKNMAGFQLLDLQDYPGQGSAYVGILDAFMDSKGLCTEREWRQWCAPVVPLLVADRFCFTNEDGLHAWVQVANYSGQSLNGKTLRWELTGTSLVSSGEIKLPSTEGLFTAGELKIDLSAFTNPTQLQLSLCIDDTEYFGAPYHNTYDLWVYPSWSDLSKLESMVTVTNKLDEVAISQLEKGKSVLLMPDSTNLCVGGLFTTDYWNFRMFKTISENNKKQVSPGTLGILTDPKHPIFKGFPTQMHTNWQWFPVIKASHPMMLDNTGKDFRPIVQVIDNIERNHKLGLIFEFQIGKGKLLVCMADLEAASSYPEGRAFYRSVLQYITSEDFAPKTHITLEDFQKLMTTPVVEGKIGELNNISPY
;
A
#
# COMPACT_ATOMS: atom_id res chain seq x y z
N MET A 1 -24.41 -54.71 3.23
CA MET A 1 -24.81 -54.51 4.64
C MET A 1 -23.78 -53.76 5.50
N LYS A 2 -22.45 -54.04 5.41
CA LYS A 2 -21.44 -53.34 6.23
C LYS A 2 -21.32 -51.82 5.97
N LYS A 3 -21.57 -51.35 4.74
CA LYS A 3 -21.51 -49.91 4.43
C LYS A 3 -22.74 -49.11 4.92
N LEU A 4 -23.89 -49.74 5.07
CA LEU A 4 -25.09 -49.10 5.57
C LEU A 4 -25.03 -48.89 7.09
N THR A 5 -24.41 -49.80 7.81
CA THR A 5 -24.28 -49.78 9.27
C THR A 5 -23.25 -48.68 9.69
N THR A 6 -22.20 -48.42 8.91
CA THR A 6 -21.22 -47.38 9.18
C THR A 6 -21.79 -45.98 8.92
N LEU A 7 -22.66 -45.82 7.90
CA LEU A 7 -23.30 -44.54 7.64
C LEU A 7 -24.36 -44.21 8.72
N LEU A 8 -25.07 -45.20 9.22
CA LEU A 8 -26.03 -45.01 10.32
C LEU A 8 -25.35 -44.69 11.66
N LEU A 9 -24.17 -45.30 11.93
CA LEU A 9 -23.37 -44.96 13.13
C LEU A 9 -22.77 -43.55 13.05
N MET A 10 -22.29 -43.08 11.88
CA MET A 10 -21.80 -41.72 11.71
C MET A 10 -22.93 -40.69 11.82
N THR A 11 -24.09 -40.94 11.26
CA THR A 11 -25.25 -40.04 11.40
C THR A 11 -25.77 -39.99 12.85
N VAL A 12 -25.76 -41.10 13.59
CA VAL A 12 -26.14 -41.13 15.02
C VAL A 12 -25.07 -40.45 15.89
N LEU A 13 -23.77 -40.60 15.57
CA LEU A 13 -22.68 -39.85 16.27
C LEU A 13 -22.77 -38.34 16.00
N CYS A 14 -23.02 -37.92 14.75
CA CYS A 14 -23.22 -36.51 14.43
C CYS A 14 -24.46 -35.91 15.11
N LEU A 15 -25.55 -36.68 15.20
CA LEU A 15 -26.74 -36.24 15.91
C LEU A 15 -26.53 -36.17 17.43
N HIS A 16 -25.70 -37.02 18.03
CA HIS A 16 -25.39 -36.96 19.45
C HIS A 16 -24.43 -35.81 19.79
N VAL A 17 -23.44 -35.51 18.94
CA VAL A 17 -22.58 -34.36 19.11
C VAL A 17 -23.36 -33.04 18.97
N GLN A 18 -24.32 -32.97 18.03
CA GLN A 18 -25.20 -31.80 17.94
C GLN A 18 -26.20 -31.71 19.13
N ALA A 19 -26.64 -32.80 19.69
CA ALA A 19 -27.60 -32.80 20.82
C ALA A 19 -26.94 -32.42 22.16
N GLU A 20 -25.65 -32.73 22.36
CA GLU A 20 -24.90 -32.36 23.58
C GLU A 20 -24.60 -30.87 23.60
N ASP A 21 -24.33 -30.30 22.43
CA ASP A 21 -24.00 -28.87 22.29
C ASP A 21 -25.24 -27.98 22.50
N GLN A 22 -26.39 -28.35 21.97
CA GLN A 22 -27.67 -27.66 22.19
C GLN A 22 -28.11 -27.57 23.67
N SER A 23 -27.51 -28.32 24.58
CA SER A 23 -27.79 -28.24 26.01
C SER A 23 -27.18 -27.04 26.73
N LYS A 24 -26.21 -26.40 26.13
CA LYS A 24 -25.43 -25.30 26.76
C LYS A 24 -25.51 -23.99 26.00
N HIS A 25 -25.80 -24.00 24.69
CA HIS A 25 -25.90 -22.77 23.88
C HIS A 25 -27.04 -22.85 22.86
N ILE A 26 -27.56 -21.72 22.43
CA ILE A 26 -28.58 -21.54 21.40
C ILE A 26 -27.98 -20.60 20.35
N ASN A 27 -27.78 -21.12 19.14
CA ASN A 27 -27.40 -20.31 18.00
C ASN A 27 -28.55 -19.39 17.57
N LEU A 28 -28.33 -18.11 17.47
CA LEU A 28 -29.31 -17.11 17.07
C LEU A 28 -29.18 -16.68 15.62
N SER A 29 -28.34 -17.36 14.82
CA SER A 29 -28.23 -17.10 13.37
C SER A 29 -29.57 -17.41 12.67
N GLY A 30 -29.82 -16.73 11.55
CA GLY A 30 -31.03 -16.91 10.74
C GLY A 30 -31.83 -15.63 10.59
N THR A 31 -33.13 -15.78 10.27
CA THR A 31 -34.02 -14.63 10.01
C THR A 31 -34.46 -13.97 11.29
N TRP A 32 -34.37 -12.66 11.35
CA TRP A 32 -34.87 -11.79 12.41
C TRP A 32 -35.90 -10.83 11.84
N GLN A 33 -36.91 -10.43 12.64
CA GLN A 33 -37.76 -9.29 12.36
C GLN A 33 -36.90 -8.02 12.42
N PHE A 34 -37.15 -7.05 11.55
CA PHE A 34 -36.26 -5.92 11.33
C PHE A 34 -37.02 -4.62 11.02
N ALA A 35 -36.46 -3.49 11.42
CA ALA A 35 -36.87 -2.16 10.97
C ALA A 35 -35.73 -1.15 11.08
N LEU A 36 -35.63 -0.24 10.09
CA LEU A 36 -34.81 0.96 10.18
C LEU A 36 -35.56 2.04 10.96
N ASP A 37 -34.95 2.55 12.03
CA ASP A 37 -35.55 3.59 12.88
C ASP A 37 -35.00 4.99 12.54
N ARG A 38 -35.37 5.49 11.37
CA ARG A 38 -34.87 6.78 10.83
C ARG A 38 -35.23 7.99 11.70
N GLN A 39 -36.28 7.92 12.51
CA GLN A 39 -36.81 9.00 13.32
C GLN A 39 -36.57 8.77 14.82
N ALA A 40 -35.94 7.68 15.22
CA ALA A 40 -35.74 7.27 16.61
C ALA A 40 -37.06 7.19 17.40
N THR A 41 -38.11 6.62 16.76
CA THR A 41 -39.46 6.52 17.34
C THR A 41 -39.88 5.10 17.72
N ILE A 42 -39.21 4.07 17.18
CA ILE A 42 -39.52 2.67 17.45
C ILE A 42 -39.16 2.34 18.90
N LYS A 43 -40.06 1.64 19.59
CA LYS A 43 -39.85 1.15 20.95
C LYS A 43 -39.69 -0.38 20.96
N ALA A 44 -38.99 -0.87 21.96
CA ALA A 44 -38.86 -2.30 22.18
C ALA A 44 -40.24 -2.94 22.39
N GLY A 45 -40.53 -3.96 21.59
CA GLY A 45 -41.83 -4.64 21.58
C GLY A 45 -42.80 -4.15 20.51
N ASP A 46 -42.49 -3.08 19.79
CA ASP A 46 -43.29 -2.68 18.63
C ASP A 46 -43.15 -3.76 17.52
N PRO A 47 -44.22 -4.03 16.75
CA PRO A 47 -44.15 -4.97 15.67
C PRO A 47 -43.24 -4.45 14.55
N LEU A 48 -42.23 -5.22 14.18
CA LEU A 48 -41.35 -4.91 13.06
C LEU A 48 -41.86 -5.56 11.78
N THR A 49 -41.87 -4.83 10.67
CA THR A 49 -42.56 -5.21 9.44
C THR A 49 -41.66 -5.83 8.36
N ASP A 50 -40.37 -5.74 8.54
CA ASP A 50 -39.37 -6.28 7.60
C ASP A 50 -38.59 -7.42 8.24
N THR A 51 -37.72 -8.07 7.46
CA THR A 51 -36.84 -9.13 7.92
C THR A 51 -35.44 -8.93 7.47
N ILE A 52 -34.46 -9.48 8.24
CA ILE A 52 -33.04 -9.45 7.93
C ILE A 52 -32.40 -10.79 8.30
N LEU A 53 -31.38 -11.20 7.55
CA LEU A 53 -30.57 -12.37 7.87
C LEU A 53 -29.37 -11.96 8.71
N LEU A 54 -29.20 -12.60 9.86
CA LEU A 54 -28.06 -12.47 10.75
C LEU A 54 -27.32 -13.81 10.92
N PRO A 55 -25.97 -13.83 11.06
CA PRO A 55 -25.07 -12.69 11.01
C PRO A 55 -25.08 -11.99 9.66
N GLY A 56 -24.95 -10.67 9.69
CA GLY A 56 -24.95 -9.83 8.50
C GLY A 56 -25.18 -8.35 8.83
N THR A 57 -25.18 -7.55 7.78
CA THR A 57 -25.37 -6.10 7.89
C THR A 57 -26.56 -5.63 7.06
N THR A 58 -26.97 -4.38 7.25
CA THR A 58 -27.95 -3.73 6.37
C THR A 58 -27.53 -3.83 4.89
N ASP A 59 -26.23 -3.67 4.62
CA ASP A 59 -25.69 -3.69 3.25
C ASP A 59 -25.77 -5.06 2.61
N THR A 60 -25.33 -6.11 3.32
CA THR A 60 -25.38 -7.51 2.84
C THR A 60 -26.81 -7.96 2.60
N ASN A 61 -27.78 -7.37 3.31
CA ASN A 61 -29.21 -7.64 3.17
C ASN A 61 -29.94 -6.65 2.25
N LYS A 62 -29.21 -5.73 1.60
CA LYS A 62 -29.78 -4.71 0.69
C LYS A 62 -30.85 -3.85 1.38
N LYS A 63 -30.59 -3.42 2.61
CA LYS A 63 -31.45 -2.53 3.40
C LYS A 63 -30.82 -1.14 3.51
N GLY A 64 -31.66 -0.12 3.55
CA GLY A 64 -31.22 1.28 3.64
C GLY A 64 -31.56 2.09 2.41
N ASP A 65 -30.74 3.12 2.13
CA ASP A 65 -30.89 4.00 1.00
C ASP A 65 -30.13 3.45 -0.21
N PHE A 66 -30.79 3.41 -1.35
CA PHE A 66 -30.20 2.89 -2.58
C PHE A 66 -29.62 4.01 -3.44
N THR A 67 -28.34 3.91 -3.77
CA THR A 67 -27.60 4.83 -4.63
C THR A 67 -27.26 4.14 -5.95
N ALA A 68 -28.00 4.48 -7.01
CA ALA A 68 -27.82 3.86 -8.34
C ALA A 68 -26.57 4.36 -9.08
N LYS A 69 -26.11 5.58 -8.79
CA LYS A 69 -24.97 6.23 -9.46
C LYS A 69 -24.22 7.09 -8.44
N SER A 70 -22.90 7.06 -8.51
CA SER A 70 -22.03 7.95 -7.77
C SER A 70 -20.88 8.41 -8.67
N GLU A 71 -20.48 9.67 -8.52
CA GLU A 71 -19.25 10.22 -9.12
C GLU A 71 -18.14 10.38 -8.07
N GLU A 72 -18.37 9.84 -6.86
CA GLU A 72 -17.41 9.87 -5.78
C GLU A 72 -16.20 8.97 -6.12
N THR A 73 -15.00 9.54 -6.01
CA THR A 73 -13.74 8.86 -6.30
C THR A 73 -12.75 8.88 -5.14
N THR A 74 -13.10 9.57 -4.05
CA THR A 74 -12.18 9.80 -2.92
C THR A 74 -12.33 8.79 -1.78
N PHE A 75 -13.40 8.01 -1.77
CA PHE A 75 -13.62 6.93 -0.80
C PHE A 75 -14.51 5.81 -1.36
N LEU A 76 -14.51 4.67 -0.67
CA LEU A 76 -15.32 3.53 -1.04
C LEU A 76 -16.81 3.86 -0.99
N THR A 77 -17.53 3.38 -1.98
CA THR A 77 -18.97 3.53 -2.08
C THR A 77 -19.67 2.19 -2.20
N ARG A 78 -20.94 2.17 -1.86
CA ARG A 78 -21.81 0.99 -1.87
C ARG A 78 -23.21 1.39 -2.34
N PRO A 79 -23.93 0.50 -3.08
CA PRO A 79 -25.29 0.81 -3.55
C PRO A 79 -26.32 0.98 -2.42
N TRP A 80 -26.15 0.21 -1.33
CA TRP A 80 -27.03 0.28 -0.18
C TRP A 80 -26.26 0.82 1.01
N SER A 81 -26.81 1.79 1.72
CA SER A 81 -26.20 2.35 2.92
C SER A 81 -27.24 2.80 3.94
N TYR A 82 -26.89 2.69 5.22
CA TYR A 82 -27.72 3.18 6.30
C TYR A 82 -26.88 3.68 7.46
N LYS A 83 -27.21 4.85 8.00
CA LYS A 83 -26.61 5.40 9.21
C LYS A 83 -27.72 5.79 10.18
N GLY A 84 -27.70 5.23 11.38
CA GLY A 84 -28.68 5.45 12.43
C GLY A 84 -29.10 4.18 13.16
N ARG A 85 -30.23 4.24 13.84
CA ARG A 85 -30.75 3.13 14.63
C ARG A 85 -31.46 2.11 13.77
N ALA A 86 -31.18 0.83 14.01
CA ALA A 86 -31.88 -0.29 13.42
C ALA A 86 -32.31 -1.30 14.50
N TRP A 87 -33.50 -1.84 14.37
CA TRP A 87 -34.06 -2.78 15.34
C TRP A 87 -34.10 -4.19 14.76
N TYR A 88 -33.65 -5.14 15.58
CA TYR A 88 -33.62 -6.57 15.31
C TYR A 88 -34.40 -7.30 16.40
N GLN A 89 -35.36 -8.14 16.06
CA GLN A 89 -36.25 -8.77 17.02
C GLN A 89 -36.48 -10.23 16.69
N ARG A 90 -36.47 -11.08 17.73
CA ARG A 90 -36.69 -12.52 17.60
C ARG A 90 -37.30 -13.11 18.85
N GLU A 91 -38.25 -14.07 18.70
CA GLU A 91 -38.65 -14.94 19.79
C GLU A 91 -37.55 -15.96 20.09
N VAL A 92 -37.18 -16.08 21.34
CA VAL A 92 -36.26 -17.09 21.86
C VAL A 92 -36.91 -17.97 22.89
N VAL A 93 -36.55 -19.25 22.90
CA VAL A 93 -37.10 -20.24 23.87
C VAL A 93 -35.97 -20.70 24.77
N ILE A 94 -36.01 -20.31 26.04
CA ILE A 94 -35.04 -20.75 27.04
C ILE A 94 -35.41 -22.12 27.57
N PRO A 95 -34.52 -23.14 27.43
CA PRO A 95 -34.82 -24.51 27.87
C PRO A 95 -35.04 -24.64 29.36
N ALA A 96 -35.89 -25.56 29.76
CA ALA A 96 -36.20 -25.80 31.17
C ALA A 96 -34.95 -26.22 31.98
N ASN A 97 -33.99 -26.91 31.37
CA ASN A 97 -32.73 -27.33 31.99
C ASN A 97 -31.73 -26.18 32.20
N TRP A 98 -32.05 -24.92 31.77
CA TRP A 98 -31.26 -23.73 32.07
C TRP A 98 -31.75 -23.06 33.37
N LYS A 99 -32.80 -23.57 34.03
CA LYS A 99 -33.27 -23.03 35.30
C LYS A 99 -32.15 -22.97 36.34
N GLY A 100 -31.88 -21.74 36.85
CA GLY A 100 -30.86 -21.51 37.85
C GLY A 100 -29.41 -21.41 37.30
N LYS A 101 -29.23 -21.53 35.99
CA LYS A 101 -27.92 -21.27 35.34
C LYS A 101 -27.82 -19.81 34.92
N ALA A 102 -26.58 -19.34 34.75
CA ALA A 102 -26.34 -18.08 34.08
C ALA A 102 -26.78 -18.15 32.61
N VAL A 103 -27.26 -17.03 32.06
CA VAL A 103 -27.59 -16.87 30.65
C VAL A 103 -26.90 -15.64 30.11
N TYR A 104 -26.04 -15.84 29.14
CA TYR A 104 -25.29 -14.79 28.47
C TYR A 104 -25.74 -14.66 27.01
N LEU A 105 -25.91 -13.41 26.56
CA LEU A 105 -25.99 -13.08 25.14
C LEU A 105 -24.59 -12.68 24.68
N PHE A 106 -24.10 -13.28 23.60
CA PHE A 106 -22.84 -13.01 22.95
C PHE A 106 -23.08 -12.48 21.54
N LEU A 107 -22.56 -11.28 21.25
CA LEU A 107 -22.54 -10.66 19.93
C LEU A 107 -21.08 -10.47 19.55
N GLU A 108 -20.56 -11.21 18.56
CA GLU A 108 -19.13 -11.27 18.30
C GLU A 108 -18.55 -9.95 17.81
N ARG A 109 -19.24 -9.26 16.89
CA ARG A 109 -18.89 -7.91 16.47
C ARG A 109 -20.13 -7.12 16.05
N THR A 110 -20.27 -5.91 16.55
CA THR A 110 -21.35 -5.00 16.18
C THR A 110 -20.96 -3.55 16.47
N LYS A 111 -21.90 -2.63 16.28
CA LYS A 111 -21.80 -1.21 16.66
C LYS A 111 -22.46 -0.99 18.03
N PRO A 112 -22.55 0.23 18.57
CA PRO A 112 -23.29 0.46 19.81
C PRO A 112 -24.67 -0.16 19.85
N THR A 113 -25.00 -0.88 20.94
CA THR A 113 -26.25 -1.63 21.09
C THR A 113 -27.00 -1.30 22.37
N GLU A 114 -28.31 -1.48 22.31
CA GLU A 114 -29.19 -1.65 23.47
C GLU A 114 -29.94 -2.98 23.37
N ILE A 115 -29.95 -3.75 24.45
CA ILE A 115 -30.58 -5.07 24.53
C ILE A 115 -31.84 -5.01 25.37
N TYR A 116 -32.92 -5.56 24.83
CA TYR A 116 -34.21 -5.59 25.48
C TYR A 116 -34.75 -7.04 25.53
N VAL A 117 -35.34 -7.40 26.66
CA VAL A 117 -36.08 -8.66 26.87
C VAL A 117 -37.49 -8.31 27.28
N ASP A 118 -38.49 -8.83 26.55
CA ASP A 118 -39.92 -8.58 26.79
C ASP A 118 -40.23 -7.08 26.92
N GLY A 119 -39.63 -6.25 26.07
CA GLY A 119 -39.81 -4.81 26.02
C GLY A 119 -39.05 -4.01 27.10
N LYS A 120 -38.25 -4.67 27.94
CA LYS A 120 -37.49 -4.00 29.02
C LYS A 120 -36.00 -3.92 28.64
N LEU A 121 -35.38 -2.76 28.80
CA LEU A 121 -33.95 -2.57 28.66
C LEU A 121 -33.20 -3.40 29.72
N VAL A 122 -32.27 -4.25 29.28
CA VAL A 122 -31.53 -5.14 30.17
C VAL A 122 -29.98 -4.97 30.03
N GLY A 123 -29.53 -4.23 29.04
CA GLY A 123 -28.10 -3.92 28.86
C GLY A 123 -27.85 -3.00 27.68
N SER A 124 -26.69 -2.37 27.67
CA SER A 124 -26.16 -1.60 26.53
C SER A 124 -24.64 -1.72 26.46
N SER A 125 -24.05 -1.56 25.26
CA SER A 125 -22.62 -1.48 25.08
C SER A 125 -22.27 -0.56 23.90
N ASN A 126 -21.11 0.07 23.98
CA ASN A 126 -20.52 0.82 22.89
C ASN A 126 -19.14 0.28 22.46
N ASP A 127 -18.83 -0.96 22.87
CA ASP A 127 -17.62 -1.64 22.45
C ASP A 127 -17.71 -1.98 20.96
N ILE A 128 -16.69 -1.61 20.18
CA ILE A 128 -16.68 -1.77 18.71
C ILE A 128 -15.57 -2.69 18.22
N SER A 129 -14.54 -2.91 19.03
CA SER A 129 -13.37 -3.72 18.67
C SER A 129 -13.42 -5.15 19.20
N THR A 130 -14.28 -5.41 20.18
CA THR A 130 -14.37 -6.70 20.88
C THR A 130 -15.82 -7.19 20.95
N PRO A 131 -16.07 -8.47 21.27
CA PRO A 131 -17.42 -8.99 21.48
C PRO A 131 -18.17 -8.23 22.57
N GLN A 132 -19.47 -8.01 22.35
CA GLN A 132 -20.35 -7.51 23.39
C GLN A 132 -21.02 -8.69 24.11
N VAL A 133 -20.88 -8.75 25.44
CA VAL A 133 -21.40 -9.85 26.26
C VAL A 133 -22.33 -9.31 27.33
N PHE A 134 -23.57 -9.81 27.35
CA PHE A 134 -24.59 -9.36 28.29
C PHE A 134 -25.04 -10.50 29.20
N ASN A 135 -24.99 -10.31 30.52
CA ASN A 135 -25.54 -11.26 31.48
C ASN A 135 -27.07 -11.04 31.63
N LEU A 136 -27.86 -11.89 30.99
CA LEU A 136 -29.32 -11.83 30.94
C LEU A 136 -30.00 -12.83 31.91
N THR A 137 -29.26 -13.37 32.87
CA THR A 137 -29.75 -14.41 33.80
C THR A 137 -31.05 -14.05 34.50
N LYS A 138 -31.22 -12.75 34.87
CA LYS A 138 -32.43 -12.30 35.57
C LYS A 138 -33.62 -12.06 34.64
N SER A 139 -33.38 -11.91 33.35
CA SER A 139 -34.39 -11.53 32.36
C SER A 139 -34.83 -12.70 31.50
N LEU A 140 -33.93 -13.64 31.21
CA LEU A 140 -34.21 -14.82 30.39
C LEU A 140 -34.38 -16.04 31.28
N THR A 141 -35.59 -16.23 31.82
CA THR A 141 -35.98 -17.45 32.55
C THR A 141 -36.45 -18.55 31.57
N PRO A 142 -36.54 -19.84 32.00
CA PRO A 142 -37.10 -20.86 31.13
C PRO A 142 -38.49 -20.50 30.58
N GLY A 143 -38.65 -20.61 29.28
CA GLY A 143 -39.87 -20.23 28.55
C GLY A 143 -39.61 -19.39 27.30
N LYS A 144 -40.68 -18.82 26.75
CA LYS A 144 -40.63 -17.97 25.59
C LYS A 144 -40.38 -16.51 26.00
N HIS A 145 -39.48 -15.87 25.31
CA HIS A 145 -39.15 -14.44 25.49
C HIS A 145 -38.98 -13.76 24.14
N GLN A 146 -39.27 -12.47 24.09
CA GLN A 146 -38.92 -11.62 22.96
C GLN A 146 -37.60 -10.92 23.21
N LEU A 147 -36.58 -11.26 22.43
CA LEU A 147 -35.29 -10.58 22.43
C LEU A 147 -35.31 -9.50 21.34
N SER A 148 -35.04 -8.26 21.73
CA SER A 148 -34.91 -7.14 20.80
C SER A 148 -33.54 -6.49 20.99
N ILE A 149 -32.86 -6.22 19.88
CA ILE A 149 -31.55 -5.56 19.84
C ILE A 149 -31.69 -4.31 18.99
N MET A 150 -31.35 -3.16 19.54
CA MET A 150 -31.19 -1.93 18.79
C MET A 150 -29.69 -1.73 18.52
N VAL A 151 -29.30 -1.51 17.26
CA VAL A 151 -27.93 -1.21 16.85
C VAL A 151 -27.89 0.19 16.25
N ASP A 152 -26.94 1.01 16.70
CA ASP A 152 -26.81 2.39 16.20
C ASP A 152 -25.38 2.62 15.67
N ASN A 153 -25.23 2.75 14.36
CA ASN A 153 -23.98 3.13 13.73
C ASN A 153 -23.86 4.67 13.49
N GLY A 154 -24.84 5.44 13.96
CA GLY A 154 -24.90 6.90 13.82
C GLY A 154 -24.56 7.66 15.10
N SER A 155 -24.57 6.98 16.28
CA SER A 155 -24.24 7.57 17.58
C SER A 155 -23.66 6.55 18.55
N GLY A 156 -23.34 6.98 19.79
CA GLY A 156 -22.88 6.08 20.85
C GLY A 156 -21.35 5.93 20.97
N VAL A 157 -20.59 6.49 20.06
CA VAL A 157 -19.10 6.60 20.13
C VAL A 157 -18.68 8.07 20.01
N PRO A 158 -17.44 8.44 20.43
CA PRO A 158 -16.92 9.79 20.24
C PRO A 158 -16.98 10.23 18.78
N LYS A 159 -17.27 11.52 18.56
CA LYS A 159 -17.46 12.08 17.21
C LYS A 159 -16.25 11.85 16.29
N GLN A 160 -15.05 11.95 16.82
CA GLN A 160 -13.80 11.80 16.09
C GLN A 160 -13.67 10.45 15.37
N LEU A 161 -14.30 9.38 15.90
CA LEU A 161 -14.23 8.05 15.27
C LEU A 161 -14.98 8.01 13.94
N TYR A 162 -16.05 8.80 13.78
CA TYR A 162 -16.79 8.86 12.51
C TYR A 162 -15.98 9.53 11.41
N GLU A 163 -15.02 10.36 11.77
CA GLU A 163 -14.24 11.17 10.85
C GLU A 163 -12.91 10.50 10.48
N SER A 164 -12.32 9.72 11.39
CA SER A 164 -10.95 9.29 11.26
C SER A 164 -10.62 7.81 11.55
N SER A 165 -11.51 7.04 12.15
CA SER A 165 -11.22 5.63 12.46
C SER A 165 -11.60 4.69 11.34
N HIS A 166 -10.68 3.83 10.90
CA HIS A 166 -10.99 2.78 9.91
C HIS A 166 -12.01 1.77 10.43
N ALA A 167 -12.19 1.66 11.75
CA ALA A 167 -13.26 0.83 12.31
C ALA A 167 -14.67 1.42 12.09
N TYR A 168 -14.77 2.70 11.71
CA TYR A 168 -16.04 3.41 11.76
C TYR A 168 -16.33 4.41 10.64
N THR A 169 -15.31 5.04 10.03
CA THR A 169 -15.52 6.10 9.04
C THR A 169 -15.95 5.58 7.67
N GLU A 170 -16.82 6.34 6.97
CA GLU A 170 -17.17 6.07 5.58
C GLU A 170 -16.08 6.47 4.59
N SER A 171 -15.22 7.42 4.96
CA SER A 171 -14.22 7.97 4.03
C SER A 171 -13.06 7.03 3.75
N THR A 172 -12.84 6.00 4.55
CA THR A 172 -11.76 5.02 4.36
C THR A 172 -12.26 3.57 4.38
N GLN A 173 -13.46 3.33 4.95
CA GLN A 173 -14.10 2.04 5.10
C GLN A 173 -15.60 2.16 4.84
N THR A 174 -16.37 1.18 5.29
CA THR A 174 -17.83 1.26 5.37
C THR A 174 -18.29 1.32 6.82
N ASN A 175 -19.17 2.26 7.15
CA ASN A 175 -19.83 2.30 8.44
C ASN A 175 -21.13 1.48 8.38
N TRP A 176 -20.98 0.15 8.42
CA TRP A 176 -22.10 -0.79 8.37
C TRP A 176 -22.95 -0.81 9.66
N ASN A 177 -24.22 -1.17 9.56
CA ASN A 177 -25.10 -1.47 10.69
C ASN A 177 -25.49 -2.96 10.65
N GLY A 178 -25.39 -3.64 11.76
CA GLY A 178 -25.68 -5.09 11.82
C GLY A 178 -24.96 -5.80 12.95
N ILE A 179 -24.99 -7.12 12.90
CA ILE A 179 -24.26 -8.00 13.82
C ILE A 179 -23.55 -9.06 12.95
N ILE A 180 -22.23 -9.11 13.03
CA ILE A 180 -21.40 -10.02 12.25
C ILE A 180 -20.70 -11.02 13.17
N GLY A 181 -20.35 -12.20 12.61
CA GLY A 181 -19.83 -13.31 13.41
C GLY A 181 -20.90 -14.02 14.22
N ARG A 182 -20.52 -14.62 15.33
CA ARG A 182 -21.43 -15.43 16.15
C ARG A 182 -22.45 -14.57 16.89
N ILE A 183 -23.69 -15.07 16.94
CA ILE A 183 -24.78 -14.53 17.77
C ILE A 183 -25.37 -15.70 18.52
N GLU A 184 -25.23 -15.73 19.84
CA GLU A 184 -25.68 -16.90 20.62
C GLU A 184 -26.12 -16.55 22.05
N LEU A 185 -27.00 -17.36 22.59
CA LEU A 185 -27.27 -17.44 24.03
C LEU A 185 -26.55 -18.69 24.59
N SER A 186 -25.90 -18.52 25.73
CA SER A 186 -25.15 -19.61 26.37
C SER A 186 -25.21 -19.59 27.88
N THR A 187 -24.98 -20.75 28.52
CA THR A 187 -24.94 -20.88 30.00
C THR A 187 -23.54 -20.63 30.57
N SER A 188 -22.56 -20.39 29.73
CA SER A 188 -21.19 -20.01 30.08
C SER A 188 -20.67 -19.00 29.08
N LEU A 189 -19.66 -18.23 29.44
CA LEU A 189 -18.98 -17.37 28.47
C LEU A 189 -18.37 -18.25 27.36
N PRO A 190 -18.44 -17.83 26.09
CA PRO A 190 -17.80 -18.54 24.99
C PRO A 190 -16.29 -18.70 25.27
N ALA A 191 -15.78 -19.90 25.02
CA ALA A 191 -14.34 -20.11 25.08
C ALA A 191 -13.64 -19.43 23.91
N ALA A 192 -12.43 -18.97 24.14
CA ALA A 192 -11.58 -18.48 23.06
C ALA A 192 -11.30 -19.61 22.04
N THR A 193 -11.23 -19.28 20.77
CA THR A 193 -10.89 -20.21 19.71
C THR A 193 -9.38 -20.47 19.75
N ALA A 194 -8.98 -21.75 19.86
CA ALA A 194 -7.57 -22.11 19.85
C ALA A 194 -7.08 -22.35 18.41
N ALA A 195 -5.86 -21.87 18.13
CA ALA A 195 -5.12 -22.27 16.93
C ALA A 195 -4.85 -23.78 16.91
N LYS A 196 -4.81 -24.40 15.74
CA LYS A 196 -4.50 -25.83 15.60
C LYS A 196 -3.07 -26.11 16.03
N ASP A 197 -2.14 -25.31 15.52
CA ASP A 197 -0.72 -25.37 15.84
C ASP A 197 -0.18 -23.93 16.00
N ILE A 198 0.66 -23.69 17.01
CA ILE A 198 1.26 -22.39 17.23
C ILE A 198 2.63 -22.35 16.59
N HIS A 199 2.85 -21.37 15.70
CA HIS A 199 4.11 -21.22 15.01
C HIS A 199 5.27 -20.85 15.98
N PRO A 200 6.45 -21.43 15.83
CA PRO A 200 7.57 -21.21 16.76
C PRO A 200 8.12 -19.78 16.81
N ASN A 201 7.82 -18.93 15.82
CA ASN A 201 8.28 -17.52 15.77
C ASN A 201 7.86 -16.69 16.99
N PHE A 202 6.88 -17.11 17.77
CA PHE A 202 6.43 -16.35 18.94
C PHE A 202 7.16 -16.70 20.22
N LYS A 203 8.00 -17.73 20.20
CA LYS A 203 8.77 -18.08 21.38
C LYS A 203 9.83 -17.01 21.61
N ASP A 204 9.88 -16.52 22.85
CA ASP A 204 10.88 -15.55 23.31
C ASP A 204 10.95 -14.26 22.45
N PHE A 205 9.80 -13.80 21.92
CA PHE A 205 9.77 -12.54 21.18
C PHE A 205 10.10 -11.37 22.12
N CYS A 206 11.20 -10.67 21.82
CA CYS A 206 11.73 -9.62 22.68
C CYS A 206 12.54 -8.58 21.90
N ILE A 207 12.92 -7.51 22.61
CA ILE A 207 13.83 -6.48 22.12
C ILE A 207 15.20 -6.62 22.81
N LYS A 208 16.27 -6.52 22.01
CA LYS A 208 17.64 -6.34 22.49
C LYS A 208 18.28 -5.18 21.73
N GLY A 209 18.50 -4.04 22.40
CA GLY A 209 19.00 -2.82 21.77
C GLY A 209 18.01 -2.28 20.73
N GLN A 210 18.45 -2.13 19.48
CA GLN A 210 17.66 -1.60 18.37
C GLN A 210 17.00 -2.68 17.51
N HIS A 211 16.92 -3.91 17.98
CA HIS A 211 16.45 -5.04 17.16
C HIS A 211 15.41 -5.90 17.86
N PHE A 212 14.54 -6.53 17.05
CA PHE A 212 13.64 -7.57 17.49
C PHE A 212 14.30 -8.95 17.41
N TYR A 213 13.96 -9.79 18.33
CA TYR A 213 14.38 -11.19 18.40
C TYR A 213 13.17 -12.09 18.58
N ALA A 214 13.18 -13.22 17.92
CA ALA A 214 12.20 -14.28 18.08
C ALA A 214 12.94 -15.62 18.13
N ASN A 215 12.56 -16.50 19.05
CA ASN A 215 13.19 -17.81 19.19
C ASN A 215 14.73 -17.74 19.37
N GLY A 216 15.20 -16.65 19.97
CA GLY A 216 16.63 -16.38 20.19
C GLY A 216 17.38 -15.78 19.02
N HIS A 217 16.77 -15.63 17.86
CA HIS A 217 17.38 -15.13 16.63
C HIS A 217 16.93 -13.71 16.30
N LEU A 218 17.81 -12.98 15.63
CA LEU A 218 17.53 -11.65 15.11
C LEU A 218 16.50 -11.74 13.99
N ILE A 219 15.46 -10.90 14.04
CA ILE A 219 14.45 -10.81 13.00
C ILE A 219 14.28 -9.39 12.50
N PHE A 220 13.86 -9.27 11.23
CA PHE A 220 13.46 -8.02 10.59
C PHE A 220 11.97 -8.08 10.25
N LEU A 221 11.19 -7.10 10.66
CA LEU A 221 9.77 -7.07 10.39
C LEU A 221 9.51 -6.62 8.96
N ARG A 222 9.02 -7.53 8.13
CA ARG A 222 8.57 -7.27 6.76
C ARG A 222 7.06 -7.13 6.81
N GLY A 223 6.63 -5.92 7.08
CA GLY A 223 5.23 -5.63 7.39
C GLY A 223 4.43 -5.07 6.23
N LYS A 224 3.11 -5.21 6.36
CA LYS A 224 2.13 -4.47 5.57
C LYS A 224 1.14 -3.77 6.51
N HIS A 225 0.52 -2.73 5.99
CA HIS A 225 -0.64 -2.09 6.57
C HIS A 225 -1.91 -2.90 6.25
N ASP A 226 -2.93 -2.80 7.07
CA ASP A 226 -4.25 -3.34 6.82
C ASP A 226 -5.33 -2.30 7.11
N ALA A 227 -6.12 -1.97 6.09
CA ALA A 227 -7.20 -0.99 6.14
C ALA A 227 -8.59 -1.62 6.20
N CYS A 228 -8.71 -2.90 6.54
CA CYS A 228 -9.97 -3.63 6.63
C CYS A 228 -10.76 -3.65 5.30
N VAL A 229 -10.07 -3.89 4.17
CA VAL A 229 -10.71 -3.90 2.84
C VAL A 229 -11.30 -5.27 2.53
N TRP A 230 -12.63 -5.36 2.51
CA TRP A 230 -13.39 -6.57 2.23
C TRP A 230 -14.50 -6.28 1.20
N PRO A 231 -14.21 -6.26 -0.11
CA PRO A 231 -15.14 -5.75 -1.12
C PRO A 231 -16.46 -6.51 -1.22
N LEU A 232 -16.46 -7.83 -0.99
CA LEU A 232 -17.65 -8.66 -1.15
C LEU A 232 -18.66 -8.46 -0.02
N THR A 233 -18.19 -8.22 1.19
CA THR A 233 -19.04 -8.11 2.38
C THR A 233 -19.20 -6.69 2.89
N GLY A 234 -18.26 -5.79 2.57
CA GLY A 234 -18.18 -4.44 3.13
C GLY A 234 -17.83 -4.42 4.62
N HIS A 235 -17.52 -5.57 5.20
CA HIS A 235 -17.08 -5.74 6.58
C HIS A 235 -16.06 -6.87 6.69
N VAL A 236 -15.28 -6.85 7.75
CA VAL A 236 -14.24 -7.85 8.02
C VAL A 236 -14.80 -9.27 8.06
N ALA A 237 -14.02 -10.24 7.55
CA ALA A 237 -14.34 -11.66 7.70
C ALA A 237 -14.23 -12.09 9.18
N MET A 238 -15.20 -12.88 9.65
CA MET A 238 -15.29 -13.33 11.04
C MET A 238 -14.92 -14.81 11.22
N ASP A 239 -14.55 -15.49 10.14
CA ASP A 239 -14.17 -16.91 10.14
C ASP A 239 -12.67 -17.09 9.92
N VAL A 240 -12.11 -18.15 10.51
CA VAL A 240 -10.67 -18.44 10.48
C VAL A 240 -10.20 -18.82 9.07
N GLU A 241 -11.04 -19.45 8.24
CA GLU A 241 -10.65 -19.90 6.90
C GLU A 241 -10.37 -18.72 5.98
N SER A 242 -11.25 -17.71 5.96
CA SER A 242 -11.00 -16.46 5.22
C SER A 242 -9.69 -15.78 5.64
N TRP A 243 -9.37 -15.82 6.94
CA TRP A 243 -8.11 -15.27 7.43
C TRP A 243 -6.90 -16.15 7.10
N ARG A 244 -7.05 -17.49 7.01
CA ARG A 244 -5.98 -18.36 6.51
C ARG A 244 -5.66 -18.07 5.05
N ASP A 245 -6.65 -17.87 4.21
CA ASP A 245 -6.45 -17.49 2.81
C ASP A 245 -5.73 -16.14 2.70
N TYR A 246 -6.19 -15.14 3.47
CA TYR A 246 -5.60 -13.82 3.49
C TYR A 246 -4.13 -13.84 3.98
N LEU A 247 -3.88 -14.45 5.13
CA LEU A 247 -2.54 -14.52 5.73
C LEU A 247 -1.62 -15.48 4.96
N GLY A 248 -2.16 -16.53 4.35
CA GLY A 248 -1.42 -17.41 3.46
C GLY A 248 -0.87 -16.68 2.23
N THR A 249 -1.68 -15.77 1.65
CA THR A 249 -1.21 -14.88 0.59
C THR A 249 -0.11 -13.94 1.11
N CYS A 250 -0.27 -13.33 2.29
CA CYS A 250 0.75 -12.48 2.90
C CYS A 250 2.08 -13.23 3.11
N ASP A 251 2.03 -14.46 3.67
CA ASP A 251 3.20 -15.31 3.89
C ASP A 251 3.87 -15.69 2.56
N ALA A 252 3.09 -16.03 1.51
CA ALA A 252 3.62 -16.33 0.19
C ALA A 252 4.40 -15.16 -0.44
N TYR A 253 4.06 -13.91 -0.08
CA TYR A 253 4.82 -12.70 -0.42
C TYR A 253 5.89 -12.32 0.62
N GLY A 254 6.19 -13.18 1.59
CA GLY A 254 7.26 -12.98 2.57
C GLY A 254 6.93 -11.99 3.69
N ILE A 255 5.67 -11.63 3.88
CA ILE A 255 5.21 -10.76 4.98
C ILE A 255 5.17 -11.57 6.28
N ASN A 256 5.76 -11.03 7.35
CA ASN A 256 5.76 -11.62 8.67
C ASN A 256 5.18 -10.71 9.76
N HIS A 257 4.62 -9.57 9.37
CA HIS A 257 4.07 -8.57 10.26
C HIS A 257 2.89 -7.84 9.62
N ILE A 258 1.81 -7.60 10.39
CA ILE A 258 0.67 -6.78 9.94
C ILE A 258 0.34 -5.72 10.99
N ARG A 259 0.25 -4.48 10.52
CA ARG A 259 -0.26 -3.34 11.26
C ARG A 259 -1.70 -3.07 10.86
N PHE A 260 -2.62 -3.03 11.81
CA PHE A 260 -4.04 -2.74 11.58
C PHE A 260 -4.31 -1.26 11.85
N HIS A 261 -4.43 -0.48 10.78
CA HIS A 261 -4.53 0.98 10.83
C HIS A 261 -5.82 1.45 11.51
N SER A 262 -5.71 2.00 12.72
CA SER A 262 -6.83 2.52 13.53
C SER A 262 -8.00 1.54 13.69
N TRP A 263 -7.73 0.24 13.79
CA TRP A 263 -8.72 -0.81 14.10
C TRP A 263 -8.06 -2.07 14.68
N CYS A 264 -8.90 -2.95 15.24
CA CYS A 264 -8.49 -4.24 15.77
C CYS A 264 -9.24 -5.36 15.04
N PRO A 265 -8.54 -6.39 14.48
CA PRO A 265 -9.20 -7.51 13.81
C PRO A 265 -9.95 -8.42 14.78
N PRO A 266 -10.82 -9.35 14.30
CA PRO A 266 -11.50 -10.31 15.14
C PRO A 266 -10.57 -11.45 15.58
N GLU A 267 -11.04 -12.27 16.54
CA GLU A 267 -10.32 -13.44 17.04
C GLU A 267 -9.83 -14.37 15.94
N ALA A 268 -10.65 -14.55 14.89
CA ALA A 268 -10.31 -15.38 13.73
C ALA A 268 -8.99 -15.01 13.05
N ALA A 269 -8.68 -13.72 12.99
CA ALA A 269 -7.42 -13.23 12.46
C ALA A 269 -6.22 -13.61 13.33
N PHE A 270 -6.35 -13.48 14.64
CA PHE A 270 -5.29 -13.88 15.57
C PHE A 270 -5.06 -15.39 15.54
N VAL A 271 -6.12 -16.19 15.49
CA VAL A 271 -6.01 -17.65 15.35
C VAL A 271 -5.23 -18.04 14.10
N ALA A 272 -5.54 -17.45 12.95
CA ALA A 272 -4.81 -17.72 11.72
C ALA A 272 -3.36 -17.20 11.80
N ALA A 273 -3.13 -16.03 12.39
CA ALA A 273 -1.80 -15.47 12.57
C ALA A 273 -0.92 -16.31 13.52
N ASP A 274 -1.52 -16.91 14.57
CA ASP A 274 -0.84 -17.84 15.46
C ASP A 274 -0.31 -19.06 14.68
N GLU A 275 -1.04 -19.52 13.65
CA GLU A 275 -0.64 -20.64 12.79
C GLU A 275 0.44 -20.26 11.77
N TYR A 276 0.38 -19.07 11.18
CA TYR A 276 1.32 -18.61 10.15
C TYR A 276 2.61 -17.97 10.69
N GLY A 277 2.67 -17.63 11.96
CA GLY A 277 3.83 -16.95 12.54
C GLY A 277 3.91 -15.47 12.22
N ILE A 278 2.79 -14.84 11.89
CA ILE A 278 2.70 -13.41 11.53
C ILE A 278 2.47 -12.58 12.80
N ILE A 279 3.34 -11.59 13.02
CA ILE A 279 3.28 -10.70 14.17
C ILE A 279 2.21 -9.63 13.92
N MET A 280 1.23 -9.57 14.83
CA MET A 280 0.08 -8.67 14.72
C MET A 280 0.28 -7.42 15.58
N GLN A 281 -0.04 -6.27 14.98
CA GLN A 281 -0.07 -4.96 15.63
C GLN A 281 -1.45 -4.31 15.43
N PRO A 282 -2.47 -4.65 16.22
CA PRO A 282 -3.69 -3.86 16.26
C PRO A 282 -3.42 -2.46 16.84
N GLU A 283 -4.30 -1.54 16.49
CA GLU A 283 -4.30 -0.17 17.01
C GLU A 283 -5.62 0.14 17.71
N LEU A 284 -5.60 1.11 18.62
CA LEU A 284 -6.86 1.74 19.06
C LEU A 284 -7.60 2.28 17.83
N PRO A 285 -8.94 2.26 17.82
CA PRO A 285 -9.74 2.72 16.69
C PRO A 285 -9.72 4.25 16.58
N PHE A 286 -8.51 4.82 16.42
CA PHE A 286 -8.32 6.26 16.47
C PHE A 286 -7.20 6.79 15.55
N TRP A 287 -7.49 7.93 14.93
CA TRP A 287 -6.56 8.73 14.14
C TRP A 287 -6.88 10.20 14.43
N GLY A 288 -6.01 10.90 15.15
CA GLY A 288 -6.33 12.29 15.54
C GLY A 288 -5.56 12.80 16.75
N SER A 289 -6.10 13.86 17.36
CA SER A 289 -5.52 14.50 18.54
C SER A 289 -5.84 13.74 19.82
N PHE A 290 -4.79 13.31 20.52
CA PHE A 290 -4.88 12.75 21.86
C PHE A 290 -5.09 13.89 22.86
N ASP A 291 -6.31 14.46 22.90
CA ASP A 291 -6.63 15.62 23.70
C ASP A 291 -6.99 15.22 25.14
N GLU A 292 -6.08 15.47 26.07
CA GLU A 292 -6.26 15.15 27.49
C GLU A 292 -7.46 15.86 28.16
N LYS A 293 -8.03 16.89 27.49
CA LYS A 293 -9.20 17.59 27.98
C LYS A 293 -10.53 17.01 27.50
N ASP A 294 -10.46 16.11 26.50
CA ASP A 294 -11.65 15.39 26.02
C ASP A 294 -11.84 14.08 26.83
N ASP A 295 -12.42 14.21 28.03
CA ASP A 295 -12.66 13.08 28.92
C ASP A 295 -13.48 11.96 28.26
N THR A 296 -14.41 12.32 27.37
CA THR A 296 -15.27 11.35 26.69
C THR A 296 -14.46 10.49 25.72
N LEU A 297 -13.62 11.10 24.91
CA LEU A 297 -12.74 10.42 23.98
C LEU A 297 -11.72 9.58 24.72
N MET A 298 -11.02 10.16 25.71
CA MET A 298 -9.99 9.46 26.47
C MET A 298 -10.53 8.25 27.22
N THR A 299 -11.69 8.40 27.90
CA THR A 299 -12.35 7.27 28.59
C THR A 299 -12.75 6.16 27.62
N PHE A 300 -13.29 6.52 26.46
CA PHE A 300 -13.67 5.55 25.42
C PHE A 300 -12.45 4.79 24.88
N LEU A 301 -11.40 5.50 24.49
CA LEU A 301 -10.18 4.87 23.93
C LEU A 301 -9.46 3.99 24.95
N HIS A 302 -9.41 4.43 26.22
CA HIS A 302 -8.82 3.63 27.30
C HIS A 302 -9.58 2.32 27.48
N LYS A 303 -10.92 2.39 27.55
CA LYS A 303 -11.78 1.20 27.67
C LYS A 303 -11.62 0.25 26.48
N GLU A 304 -11.61 0.78 25.26
CA GLU A 304 -11.39 -0.04 24.05
C GLU A 304 -10.03 -0.77 24.10
N GLY A 305 -8.97 -0.06 24.51
CA GLY A 305 -7.63 -0.66 24.66
C GLY A 305 -7.60 -1.77 25.71
N GLU A 306 -8.20 -1.54 26.89
CA GLU A 306 -8.33 -2.58 27.91
C GLU A 306 -9.08 -3.80 27.39
N ASN A 307 -10.22 -3.58 26.70
CA ASN A 307 -11.03 -4.65 26.15
C ASN A 307 -10.26 -5.47 25.10
N ILE A 308 -9.54 -4.81 24.18
CA ILE A 308 -8.70 -5.47 23.18
C ILE A 308 -7.66 -6.36 23.85
N LEU A 309 -6.91 -5.82 24.83
CA LEU A 309 -5.85 -6.55 25.52
C LEU A 309 -6.39 -7.72 26.34
N ARG A 310 -7.52 -7.55 27.06
CA ARG A 310 -8.15 -8.61 27.85
C ARG A 310 -8.75 -9.71 26.97
N THR A 311 -9.31 -9.34 25.81
CA THR A 311 -9.98 -10.28 24.91
C THR A 311 -8.99 -11.06 24.07
N TYR A 312 -8.03 -10.39 23.45
CA TYR A 312 -7.14 -11.00 22.47
C TYR A 312 -5.68 -11.13 22.93
N GLY A 313 -5.31 -10.54 24.07
CA GLY A 313 -3.93 -10.54 24.55
C GLY A 313 -3.33 -11.92 24.82
N HIS A 314 -4.14 -12.97 24.93
CA HIS A 314 -3.69 -14.34 25.09
C HIS A 314 -3.14 -14.98 23.80
N HIS A 315 -3.41 -14.38 22.61
CA HIS A 315 -2.87 -14.89 21.36
C HIS A 315 -1.36 -14.64 21.24
N PRO A 316 -0.57 -15.66 20.90
CA PRO A 316 0.85 -15.53 20.69
C PRO A 316 1.25 -14.53 19.59
N SER A 317 0.45 -14.42 18.53
CA SER A 317 0.68 -13.46 17.42
C SER A 317 0.48 -12.00 17.80
N PHE A 318 -0.33 -11.71 18.82
CA PHE A 318 -0.55 -10.35 19.32
C PHE A 318 0.66 -9.91 20.15
N ARG A 319 1.71 -9.41 19.50
CA ARG A 319 2.95 -9.00 20.17
C ARG A 319 3.11 -7.50 20.30
N MET A 320 2.48 -6.71 19.43
CA MET A 320 2.67 -5.26 19.33
C MET A 320 1.34 -4.54 19.42
N PHE A 321 1.30 -3.39 20.09
CA PHE A 321 0.09 -2.59 20.23
C PHE A 321 0.41 -1.09 20.13
N ALA A 322 -0.36 -0.36 19.32
CA ALA A 322 -0.22 1.08 19.14
C ALA A 322 -1.48 1.83 19.53
N LEU A 323 -1.32 3.09 19.97
CA LEU A 323 -2.44 3.93 20.42
C LEU A 323 -3.25 4.52 19.26
N GLY A 324 -2.88 4.25 18.01
CA GLY A 324 -3.59 4.69 16.83
C GLY A 324 -2.66 5.16 15.71
N ASN A 325 -3.25 5.76 14.67
CA ASN A 325 -2.51 6.26 13.51
C ASN A 325 -2.19 7.73 13.63
N GLU A 326 -0.96 8.12 13.22
CA GLU A 326 -0.53 9.52 13.03
C GLU A 326 -1.02 10.50 14.09
N LEU A 327 -0.85 10.14 15.35
CA LEU A 327 -1.38 10.87 16.49
C LEU A 327 -0.62 12.15 16.76
N TRP A 328 -1.32 13.12 17.32
CA TRP A 328 -0.76 14.32 17.93
C TRP A 328 -1.44 14.59 19.27
N GLY A 329 -1.05 15.65 20.00
CA GLY A 329 -1.64 16.01 21.28
C GLY A 329 -0.76 15.64 22.48
N SER A 330 -1.36 15.18 23.57
CA SER A 330 -0.69 14.98 24.86
C SER A 330 0.18 13.72 24.90
N ILE A 331 1.50 13.91 24.87
CA ILE A 331 2.47 12.84 25.04
C ILE A 331 2.38 12.18 26.42
N ASP A 332 2.10 12.97 27.47
CA ASP A 332 1.96 12.45 28.83
C ASP A 332 0.74 11.54 28.97
N LYS A 333 -0.36 11.90 28.29
CA LYS A 333 -1.58 11.07 28.28
C LYS A 333 -1.37 9.76 27.50
N MET A 334 -0.62 9.81 26.38
CA MET A 334 -0.22 8.61 25.66
C MET A 334 0.65 7.68 26.54
N ALA A 335 1.60 8.25 27.27
CA ALA A 335 2.43 7.49 28.21
C ALA A 335 1.62 6.85 29.35
N GLU A 336 0.65 7.59 29.92
CA GLU A 336 -0.28 7.07 30.91
C GLU A 336 -1.06 5.85 30.41
N PHE A 337 -1.60 5.92 29.17
CA PHE A 337 -2.30 4.79 28.57
C PHE A 337 -1.40 3.56 28.42
N ILE A 338 -0.17 3.74 27.96
CA ILE A 338 0.77 2.62 27.83
C ILE A 338 1.12 2.04 29.21
N ASP A 339 1.34 2.88 30.24
CA ASP A 339 1.63 2.40 31.57
C ASP A 339 0.46 1.56 32.14
N ASP A 340 -0.78 1.92 31.85
CA ASP A 340 -1.96 1.16 32.27
C ASP A 340 -2.15 -0.13 31.47
N PHE A 341 -1.98 -0.07 30.14
CA PHE A 341 -2.08 -1.25 29.27
C PHE A 341 -1.00 -2.29 29.59
N ARG A 342 0.19 -1.83 29.94
CA ARG A 342 1.31 -2.72 30.35
C ARG A 342 1.02 -3.48 31.64
N LYS A 343 0.19 -2.94 32.54
CA LYS A 343 -0.27 -3.67 33.74
C LYS A 343 -1.21 -4.83 33.38
N ILE A 344 -1.96 -4.70 32.29
CA ILE A 344 -2.90 -5.71 31.78
C ILE A 344 -2.17 -6.78 30.99
N ALA A 345 -1.30 -6.38 30.08
CA ALA A 345 -0.58 -7.27 29.16
C ALA A 345 0.92 -6.90 29.13
N PRO A 346 1.71 -7.32 30.15
CA PRO A 346 3.11 -6.92 30.29
C PRO A 346 4.06 -7.59 29.28
N ASP A 347 3.58 -8.58 28.54
CA ASP A 347 4.32 -9.32 27.53
C ASP A 347 4.19 -8.68 26.11
N LYS A 348 3.44 -7.59 25.96
CA LYS A 348 3.30 -6.87 24.71
C LYS A 348 4.29 -5.72 24.60
N LEU A 349 4.61 -5.36 23.36
CA LEU A 349 5.39 -4.18 23.03
C LEU A 349 4.48 -3.03 22.62
N TYR A 350 4.73 -1.86 23.17
CA TYR A 350 3.88 -0.69 23.01
C TYR A 350 4.58 0.45 22.31
N THR A 351 3.80 1.19 21.48
CA THR A 351 4.21 2.47 20.91
C THR A 351 3.04 3.45 20.90
N PHE A 352 3.34 4.73 20.79
CA PHE A 352 2.29 5.75 20.67
C PHE A 352 1.56 5.70 19.32
N GLY A 353 2.14 5.05 18.35
CA GLY A 353 1.69 5.03 16.98
C GLY A 353 2.69 5.73 16.09
N SER A 354 2.55 5.55 14.80
CA SER A 354 3.35 6.23 13.85
C SER A 354 2.74 7.56 13.55
N ASN A 355 3.53 8.58 13.51
CA ASN A 355 3.17 9.73 12.76
C ASN A 355 4.41 10.58 12.47
N TYR A 356 4.16 11.51 11.69
CA TYR A 356 4.83 12.61 11.27
C TYR A 356 5.21 13.57 12.39
N TYR A 357 4.30 13.89 13.33
CA TYR A 357 4.60 14.70 14.49
C TYR A 357 5.45 13.97 15.52
N LEU A 358 5.12 12.72 15.80
CA LEU A 358 5.91 11.91 16.72
C LEU A 358 7.29 11.58 16.14
N GLY A 359 7.42 11.49 14.82
CA GLY A 359 8.70 11.33 14.14
C GLY A 359 9.69 12.44 14.46
N TYR A 360 9.24 13.68 14.62
CA TYR A 360 10.09 14.77 15.03
C TYR A 360 10.42 14.79 16.50
N GLN A 361 9.56 14.24 17.32
CA GLN A 361 9.76 14.23 18.75
C GLN A 361 10.61 13.08 19.23
N GLY A 362 10.87 12.09 18.36
CA GLY A 362 11.65 10.90 18.68
C GLY A 362 10.98 9.99 19.72
N VAL A 363 11.75 9.08 20.26
CA VAL A 363 11.29 8.11 21.25
C VAL A 363 10.93 8.79 22.57
N LYS A 364 9.78 8.49 23.11
CA LYS A 364 9.30 9.00 24.41
C LYS A 364 9.24 7.89 25.46
N LYS A 365 9.17 8.29 26.72
CA LYS A 365 8.98 7.36 27.83
C LYS A 365 7.71 6.52 27.61
N GLY A 366 7.82 5.23 27.78
CA GLY A 366 6.74 4.26 27.59
C GLY A 366 6.79 3.50 26.26
N MET A 367 7.44 4.05 25.24
CA MET A 367 7.60 3.37 23.95
C MET A 367 8.66 2.27 24.04
N ASP A 368 8.35 1.08 23.53
CA ASP A 368 9.29 -0.03 23.36
C ASP A 368 9.95 -0.04 21.99
N TYR A 369 9.27 0.46 20.97
CA TYR A 369 9.74 0.60 19.60
C TYR A 369 9.21 1.90 18.99
N PHE A 370 9.77 2.30 17.87
CA PHE A 370 9.45 3.55 17.20
C PHE A 370 9.05 3.28 15.76
N THR A 371 7.88 3.78 15.34
CA THR A 371 7.44 3.74 13.96
C THR A 371 7.42 5.15 13.39
N THR A 372 8.06 5.36 12.22
CA THR A 372 8.15 6.69 11.63
C THR A 372 8.37 6.64 10.12
N CYS A 373 7.85 7.62 9.41
CA CYS A 373 8.17 7.82 8.00
C CYS A 373 9.40 8.70 7.79
N ARG A 374 10.00 9.21 8.87
CA ARG A 374 11.18 10.09 8.79
C ARG A 374 11.96 10.11 10.08
N VAL A 375 13.24 10.29 9.93
CA VAL A 375 14.18 10.47 11.03
C VAL A 375 15.07 11.64 10.71
N GLY A 376 15.17 12.58 11.65
CA GLY A 376 15.94 13.81 11.44
C GLY A 376 15.15 14.93 10.80
N GLY A 377 15.64 16.12 10.92
CA GLY A 377 15.03 17.34 10.42
C GLY A 377 14.06 18.00 11.40
N GLU A 378 13.78 19.27 11.18
CA GLU A 378 12.81 20.04 11.94
C GLU A 378 11.69 20.52 11.03
N GLY A 379 10.45 20.31 11.45
CA GLY A 379 9.26 20.79 10.77
C GLY A 379 8.97 20.12 9.41
N TRP A 380 7.88 20.56 8.80
CA TRP A 380 7.49 20.09 7.49
C TRP A 380 8.48 20.52 6.41
N GLY A 381 8.99 19.54 5.67
CA GLY A 381 9.81 19.77 4.48
C GLY A 381 11.33 19.85 4.73
N ASN A 382 11.78 19.78 5.99
CA ASN A 382 13.20 19.70 6.31
C ASN A 382 13.53 18.32 6.84
N TYR A 383 13.66 17.35 5.94
CA TYR A 383 13.94 15.97 6.33
C TYR A 383 15.33 15.58 5.88
N ASN A 384 16.12 15.10 6.82
CA ASN A 384 17.43 14.58 6.53
C ASN A 384 17.39 13.08 6.22
N THR A 385 16.32 12.40 6.63
CA THR A 385 16.18 10.97 6.44
C THR A 385 14.72 10.59 6.27
N HIS A 386 14.37 10.04 5.11
CA HIS A 386 13.07 9.45 4.84
C HIS A 386 13.17 7.94 4.93
N THR A 387 12.18 7.32 5.50
CA THR A 387 12.09 5.87 5.62
C THR A 387 10.97 5.29 4.75
N ARG A 388 10.17 6.14 4.09
CA ARG A 388 9.14 5.74 3.14
C ARG A 388 9.10 6.70 1.96
N GLY A 389 8.76 6.20 0.78
CA GLY A 389 8.50 7.02 -0.41
C GLY A 389 9.64 7.98 -0.73
N SER A 390 10.87 7.56 -0.47
CA SER A 390 12.05 8.40 -0.55
C SER A 390 12.17 9.13 -1.87
N PHE A 391 11.68 8.49 -2.93
CA PHE A 391 11.72 9.07 -4.24
C PHE A 391 10.65 10.07 -4.50
N SER A 392 9.45 9.89 -3.96
CA SER A 392 8.35 10.83 -4.12
C SER A 392 8.55 12.11 -3.30
N PHE A 393 9.24 12.04 -2.17
CA PHE A 393 9.48 13.22 -1.35
C PHE A 393 10.83 13.89 -1.59
N ALA A 394 11.84 13.11 -1.82
CA ALA A 394 13.19 13.64 -1.97
C ALA A 394 13.50 14.07 -3.39
N ASP A 395 12.63 13.76 -4.36
CA ASP A 395 12.84 14.00 -5.76
C ASP A 395 14.34 14.00 -6.04
N ALA A 396 14.92 12.83 -6.03
CA ALA A 396 16.34 12.56 -5.95
C ALA A 396 17.20 13.59 -6.72
N ASP A 397 17.47 14.71 -6.07
CA ASP A 397 18.24 15.81 -6.64
C ASP A 397 19.65 15.40 -7.02
N ASP A 398 20.07 14.28 -6.51
CA ASP A 398 21.39 13.75 -6.64
C ASP A 398 21.53 12.63 -7.65
N GLY A 399 20.68 12.56 -8.60
CA GLY A 399 20.78 11.60 -9.66
C GLY A 399 19.83 10.39 -9.55
N GLY A 400 18.88 10.42 -8.65
CA GLY A 400 17.88 9.37 -8.48
C GLY A 400 18.46 8.04 -8.10
N MET A 401 19.63 8.06 -7.53
CA MET A 401 20.38 6.87 -7.33
C MET A 401 20.02 6.25 -6.05
N ILE A 402 19.29 5.29 -6.17
CA ILE A 402 18.71 4.58 -5.10
C ILE A 402 19.66 3.69 -4.40
N ASN A 403 20.58 3.13 -5.09
CA ASN A 403 21.68 2.39 -4.49
C ASN A 403 22.81 3.30 -4.08
N HIS A 404 22.64 4.56 -4.28
CA HIS A 404 23.62 5.49 -3.86
C HIS A 404 23.68 5.52 -2.37
N PHE A 405 24.88 5.78 -1.92
CA PHE A 405 25.10 5.86 -0.55
C PHE A 405 24.54 7.05 0.09
N TYR A 406 23.87 7.75 -0.58
CA TYR A 406 23.15 8.65 -0.18
C TYR A 406 22.43 8.52 0.54
N PRO A 407 22.19 7.97 0.38
CA PRO A 407 21.75 8.46 1.52
C PRO A 407 22.45 7.92 2.62
N ASN A 408 23.39 8.45 2.78
CA ASN A 408 23.96 8.70 4.06
C ASN A 408 22.91 8.87 5.12
N THR A 409 21.80 9.40 4.75
CA THR A 409 20.65 9.58 5.56
C THR A 409 19.91 8.31 5.89
N MET A 410 19.71 7.39 5.00
CA MET A 410 19.02 6.14 5.31
C MET A 410 19.95 5.02 5.73
N MET A 411 21.20 5.09 5.33
CA MET A 411 22.24 4.15 5.73
C MET A 411 22.80 4.44 7.12
N ASN A 412 22.65 5.66 7.61
CA ASN A 412 23.12 6.04 8.94
C ASN A 412 22.01 6.70 9.75
N PHE A 413 21.11 5.84 10.20
CA PHE A 413 19.98 6.23 11.04
C PHE A 413 20.39 6.96 12.31
N GLU A 414 21.50 6.57 12.94
CA GLU A 414 22.01 7.20 14.16
C GLU A 414 22.46 8.65 13.91
N GLU A 415 23.05 8.91 12.75
CA GLU A 415 23.48 10.27 12.39
C GLU A 415 22.28 11.16 12.05
N GLY A 416 21.31 10.66 11.31
CA GLY A 416 20.05 11.36 11.08
C GLY A 416 19.33 11.73 12.38
N CYS A 417 19.33 10.81 13.36
CA CYS A 417 18.78 11.08 14.68
C CYS A 417 19.57 12.15 15.45
N LYS A 418 20.88 12.16 15.37
CA LYS A 418 21.70 13.20 16.02
C LYS A 418 21.46 14.60 15.46
N LEU A 419 21.21 14.70 14.14
CA LEU A 419 20.89 15.96 13.48
C LEU A 419 19.54 16.53 13.94
N ALA A 420 18.51 15.64 14.10
CA ALA A 420 17.18 16.05 14.49
C ALA A 420 17.01 16.24 16.00
N PHE A 421 17.75 15.47 16.77
CA PHE A 421 17.59 15.41 18.22
C PHE A 421 18.96 15.61 18.88
N PRO A 422 19.43 16.85 19.00
CA PRO A 422 20.73 17.16 19.59
C PRO A 422 20.89 16.62 20.99
N GLU A 423 22.12 16.61 21.48
CA GLU A 423 22.49 16.07 22.78
C GLU A 423 21.57 16.55 23.91
N GLY A 424 21.02 15.59 24.67
CA GLY A 424 20.01 15.85 25.69
C GLY A 424 18.56 15.63 25.24
N SER A 425 18.31 15.30 23.98
CA SER A 425 16.97 14.89 23.53
C SER A 425 16.58 13.50 24.02
N SER A 426 15.29 13.20 23.97
CA SER A 426 14.75 11.87 24.34
C SER A 426 15.19 10.72 23.42
N TRP A 427 15.86 11.03 22.31
CA TRP A 427 16.35 10.06 21.34
C TRP A 427 17.55 9.23 21.83
N THR A 428 18.07 9.50 22.97
CA THR A 428 19.24 8.76 23.54
C THR A 428 18.95 7.30 23.87
N LYS A 429 17.69 6.89 23.89
CA LYS A 429 17.31 5.50 24.14
C LYS A 429 17.29 4.71 22.83
N ALA A 430 18.17 3.71 22.73
CA ALA A 430 18.16 2.79 21.60
C ALA A 430 16.92 1.87 21.66
N VAL A 431 16.05 1.96 20.66
CA VAL A 431 14.88 1.10 20.46
C VAL A 431 14.81 0.66 19.01
N PRO A 432 14.12 -0.44 18.67
CA PRO A 432 13.85 -0.79 17.29
C PRO A 432 13.08 0.29 16.56
N VAL A 433 13.43 0.53 15.30
CA VAL A 433 12.72 1.47 14.42
C VAL A 433 12.16 0.76 13.21
N ILE A 434 10.90 1.04 12.91
CA ILE A 434 10.16 0.49 11.78
C ILE A 434 9.77 1.65 10.86
N SER A 435 10.01 1.49 9.56
CA SER A 435 9.51 2.42 8.55
C SER A 435 7.99 2.30 8.46
N HIS A 436 7.30 3.43 8.67
CA HIS A 436 5.86 3.50 8.64
C HIS A 436 5.34 3.78 7.23
N GLU A 437 4.33 3.03 6.80
CA GLU A 437 3.65 3.21 5.51
C GLU A 437 4.62 3.38 4.34
N THR A 438 5.55 2.44 4.24
CA THR A 438 6.65 2.46 3.26
C THR A 438 6.09 2.37 1.85
N ALA A 439 6.75 3.06 0.91
CA ALA A 439 6.48 3.12 -0.52
C ALA A 439 5.26 3.99 -0.89
N GLN A 440 4.07 3.45 -1.18
CA GLN A 440 2.85 4.18 -1.59
C GLN A 440 2.91 4.70 -3.04
N PHE A 441 3.58 3.98 -3.93
CA PHE A 441 3.69 4.34 -5.34
C PHE A 441 2.44 3.94 -6.11
N GLN A 442 1.75 4.93 -6.67
CA GLN A 442 0.49 4.71 -7.37
C GLN A 442 0.69 4.03 -8.73
N THR A 443 -0.21 3.10 -9.05
CA THR A 443 -0.34 2.47 -10.36
C THR A 443 -1.61 2.93 -11.07
N TYR A 444 -1.65 2.82 -12.39
CA TYR A 444 -2.88 2.98 -13.15
C TYR A 444 -3.79 1.75 -12.92
N PRO A 445 -5.09 1.91 -12.64
CA PRO A 445 -5.97 0.77 -12.29
C PRO A 445 -6.17 -0.20 -13.45
N ASP A 446 -6.31 -1.50 -13.15
CA ASP A 446 -6.84 -2.47 -14.10
C ASP A 446 -8.37 -2.48 -14.07
N PHE A 447 -9.01 -1.98 -15.12
CA PHE A 447 -10.47 -1.93 -15.19
C PHE A 447 -11.14 -3.30 -15.33
N ASP A 448 -10.40 -4.38 -15.57
CA ASP A 448 -10.95 -5.74 -15.52
C ASP A 448 -11.34 -6.16 -14.09
N GLU A 449 -10.75 -5.55 -13.06
CA GLU A 449 -11.10 -5.74 -11.65
C GLU A 449 -12.57 -5.36 -11.36
N ILE A 450 -13.17 -4.43 -12.11
CA ILE A 450 -14.58 -4.05 -11.97
C ILE A 450 -15.52 -5.26 -11.93
N LYS A 451 -15.18 -6.34 -12.65
CA LYS A 451 -15.98 -7.56 -12.73
C LYS A 451 -15.99 -8.37 -11.44
N LYS A 452 -15.00 -8.17 -10.56
CA LYS A 452 -14.87 -8.88 -9.28
C LYS A 452 -15.81 -8.31 -8.21
N TYR A 453 -16.24 -7.08 -8.32
CA TYR A 453 -17.12 -6.41 -7.36
C TYR A 453 -18.57 -6.91 -7.49
N THR A 454 -18.83 -8.12 -7.00
CA THR A 454 -20.14 -8.78 -7.07
C THR A 454 -20.91 -8.73 -5.74
N GLY A 455 -20.32 -8.13 -4.72
CA GLY A 455 -20.87 -8.07 -3.35
C GLY A 455 -21.37 -6.68 -2.95
N VAL A 456 -20.98 -6.27 -1.73
CA VAL A 456 -21.46 -5.04 -1.08
C VAL A 456 -20.80 -3.79 -1.68
N LEU A 457 -19.49 -3.79 -1.89
CA LEU A 457 -18.82 -2.65 -2.49
C LEU A 457 -19.05 -2.61 -3.99
N TYR A 458 -19.17 -1.41 -4.52
CA TYR A 458 -19.39 -1.19 -5.94
C TYR A 458 -18.33 -0.22 -6.48
N PRO A 459 -17.67 -0.53 -7.60
CA PRO A 459 -16.51 0.21 -8.05
C PRO A 459 -16.90 1.46 -8.85
N TYR A 460 -17.65 2.39 -8.24
CA TYR A 460 -18.07 3.64 -8.88
C TYR A 460 -16.88 4.47 -9.33
N ASN A 461 -15.85 4.57 -8.47
CA ASN A 461 -14.60 5.26 -8.75
C ASN A 461 -13.90 4.71 -10.00
N MET A 462 -13.72 3.40 -10.11
CA MET A 462 -13.10 2.78 -11.30
C MET A 462 -13.93 3.03 -12.57
N LYS A 463 -15.25 3.03 -12.48
CA LYS A 463 -16.13 3.35 -13.62
C LYS A 463 -16.00 4.79 -14.04
N VAL A 464 -15.86 5.73 -13.10
CA VAL A 464 -15.60 7.13 -13.37
C VAL A 464 -14.25 7.30 -14.07
N PHE A 465 -13.19 6.69 -13.54
CA PHE A 465 -11.86 6.75 -14.14
C PHE A 465 -11.82 6.15 -15.54
N ARG A 466 -12.45 5.00 -15.75
CA ARG A 466 -12.59 4.37 -17.05
C ARG A 466 -13.32 5.28 -18.06
N SER A 467 -14.41 5.91 -17.63
CA SER A 467 -15.16 6.85 -18.47
C SER A 467 -14.36 8.11 -18.82
N ARG A 468 -13.53 8.61 -17.90
CA ARG A 468 -12.63 9.75 -18.16
C ARG A 468 -11.56 9.37 -19.21
N LEU A 469 -10.95 8.19 -19.07
CA LEU A 469 -9.97 7.71 -20.05
C LEU A 469 -10.60 7.49 -21.45
N GLU A 470 -11.83 6.97 -21.51
CA GLU A 470 -12.58 6.81 -22.75
C GLU A 470 -12.87 8.15 -23.44
N LYS A 471 -13.26 9.15 -22.65
CA LYS A 471 -13.47 10.54 -23.16
C LYS A 471 -12.17 11.15 -23.67
N ALA A 472 -11.05 10.86 -23.02
CA ALA A 472 -9.72 11.29 -23.48
C ALA A 472 -9.24 10.53 -24.74
N GLY A 473 -9.98 9.52 -25.21
CA GLY A 473 -9.65 8.75 -26.41
C GLY A 473 -8.47 7.78 -26.24
N MET A 474 -8.20 7.31 -25.00
CA MET A 474 -7.05 6.45 -24.67
C MET A 474 -7.45 5.14 -24.00
N LEU A 475 -8.73 4.75 -24.03
CA LEU A 475 -9.18 3.52 -23.35
C LEU A 475 -8.51 2.24 -23.89
N ASP A 476 -8.10 2.24 -25.15
CA ASP A 476 -7.34 1.17 -25.78
C ASP A 476 -5.96 0.97 -25.14
N GLN A 477 -5.39 1.98 -24.48
CA GLN A 477 -4.11 1.94 -23.80
C GLN A 477 -4.23 1.59 -22.29
N ALA A 478 -5.44 1.37 -21.77
CA ALA A 478 -5.65 1.19 -20.31
C ALA A 478 -4.78 0.08 -19.71
N LYS A 479 -4.67 -1.08 -20.41
CA LYS A 479 -3.83 -2.18 -19.94
C LYS A 479 -2.34 -1.86 -20.01
N ASP A 480 -1.91 -1.15 -21.03
CA ASP A 480 -0.52 -0.73 -21.17
C ASP A 480 -0.16 0.28 -20.08
N PHE A 481 -1.07 1.21 -19.74
CA PHE A 481 -0.88 2.14 -18.62
C PHE A 481 -0.78 1.42 -17.29
N HIS A 482 -1.67 0.43 -17.06
CA HIS A 482 -1.60 -0.42 -15.88
C HIS A 482 -0.25 -1.14 -15.77
N MET A 483 0.17 -1.84 -16.83
CA MET A 483 1.41 -2.60 -16.83
C MET A 483 2.64 -1.69 -16.71
N ALA A 484 2.71 -0.60 -17.48
CA ALA A 484 3.87 0.27 -17.47
C ALA A 484 4.04 1.01 -16.12
N SER A 485 2.97 1.57 -15.56
CA SER A 485 3.02 2.20 -14.25
C SER A 485 3.28 1.19 -13.13
N GLY A 486 2.67 0.00 -13.22
CA GLY A 486 2.81 -1.05 -12.23
C GLY A 486 4.20 -1.66 -12.17
N LEU A 487 4.81 -1.97 -13.32
CA LEU A 487 6.19 -2.48 -13.37
C LEU A 487 7.21 -1.46 -12.89
N TRP A 488 6.99 -0.18 -13.14
CA TRP A 488 7.82 0.87 -12.57
C TRP A 488 7.62 1.01 -11.06
N SER A 489 6.38 1.03 -10.58
CA SER A 489 6.06 1.01 -9.15
C SER A 489 6.71 -0.18 -8.44
N LEU A 490 6.70 -1.37 -9.05
CA LEU A 490 7.38 -2.56 -8.52
C LEU A 490 8.88 -2.35 -8.29
N GLN A 491 9.58 -1.67 -9.24
CA GLN A 491 11.00 -1.34 -9.08
C GLN A 491 11.22 -0.32 -7.95
N LEU A 492 10.32 0.64 -7.81
CA LEU A 492 10.38 1.61 -6.72
C LEU A 492 10.15 0.94 -5.35
N TYR A 493 9.19 -0.01 -5.26
CA TYR A 493 8.98 -0.82 -4.06
C TYR A 493 10.21 -1.64 -3.68
N LYS A 494 10.82 -2.30 -4.68
CA LYS A 494 12.07 -3.04 -4.48
C LYS A 494 13.12 -2.16 -3.83
N GLN A 495 13.32 -0.96 -4.34
CA GLN A 495 14.36 -0.07 -3.86
C GLN A 495 14.05 0.51 -2.47
N ASP A 496 12.82 0.89 -2.18
CA ASP A 496 12.44 1.34 -0.84
C ASP A 496 12.64 0.25 0.22
N ILE A 497 12.25 -1.00 -0.10
CA ILE A 497 12.48 -2.14 0.78
C ILE A 497 13.98 -2.41 0.98
N GLU A 498 14.74 -2.44 -0.13
CA GLU A 498 16.19 -2.66 -0.05
C GLU A 498 16.93 -1.54 0.67
N MET A 499 16.47 -0.30 0.56
CA MET A 499 17.01 0.81 1.35
C MET A 499 16.80 0.60 2.85
N ASN A 500 15.61 0.15 3.25
CA ASN A 500 15.37 -0.22 4.64
C ASN A 500 16.29 -1.36 5.10
N LEU A 501 16.49 -2.37 4.26
CA LEU A 501 17.41 -3.49 4.56
C LEU A 501 18.87 -3.06 4.64
N ARG A 502 19.32 -2.10 3.81
CA ARG A 502 20.68 -1.54 3.84
C ARG A 502 20.89 -0.52 4.96
N THR A 503 19.81 -0.04 5.57
CA THR A 503 19.92 0.94 6.66
C THR A 503 20.34 0.25 7.95
N LYS A 504 21.53 0.61 8.45
CA LYS A 504 22.07 0.07 9.70
C LYS A 504 21.09 0.32 10.86
N ASN A 505 20.84 -0.71 11.65
CA ASN A 505 19.96 -0.69 12.83
C ASN A 505 18.46 -0.48 12.52
N MET A 506 18.05 -0.48 11.26
CA MET A 506 16.65 -0.55 10.92
C MET A 506 16.07 -1.92 11.33
N ALA A 507 14.87 -1.95 11.88
CA ALA A 507 14.28 -3.17 12.42
C ALA A 507 13.07 -3.70 11.63
N GLY A 508 12.60 -2.93 10.64
CA GLY A 508 11.48 -3.35 9.81
C GLY A 508 10.88 -2.23 8.97
N PHE A 509 9.88 -2.60 8.19
CA PHE A 509 9.02 -1.71 7.44
C PHE A 509 7.55 -2.16 7.53
N GLN A 510 6.64 -1.26 7.24
CA GLN A 510 5.20 -1.51 7.09
C GLN A 510 4.77 -0.89 5.78
N LEU A 511 4.54 -1.71 4.75
CA LEU A 511 4.13 -1.24 3.43
C LEU A 511 2.73 -0.61 3.47
N LEU A 512 2.50 0.41 2.73
CA LEU A 512 1.19 0.85 2.28
C LEU A 512 1.20 0.83 0.73
N ASP A 513 0.82 -0.26 0.11
CA ASP A 513 0.50 -1.51 0.73
C ASP A 513 0.91 -2.68 -0.17
N LEU A 514 0.77 -3.90 0.28
CA LEU A 514 0.85 -5.10 -0.57
C LEU A 514 -0.40 -5.21 -1.46
N GLN A 515 -1.54 -4.78 -0.96
CA GLN A 515 -2.88 -4.81 -1.54
C GLN A 515 -3.34 -3.41 -1.91
N ASP A 516 -4.09 -3.25 -3.00
CA ASP A 516 -4.77 -1.99 -3.28
C ASP A 516 -5.70 -1.59 -2.14
N TYR A 517 -5.68 -0.30 -1.84
CA TYR A 517 -6.52 0.28 -0.81
C TYR A 517 -7.56 1.22 -1.43
N PRO A 518 -8.65 0.68 -2.01
CA PRO A 518 -9.68 1.51 -2.63
C PRO A 518 -10.53 2.28 -1.62
N GLY A 519 -10.30 2.12 -0.32
CA GLY A 519 -10.95 2.86 0.76
C GLY A 519 -10.72 4.36 0.71
N GLN A 520 -9.61 4.82 0.14
CA GLN A 520 -9.34 6.21 -0.17
C GLN A 520 -9.40 6.47 -1.69
N GLY A 521 -10.30 5.82 -2.37
CA GLY A 521 -10.73 6.01 -3.74
C GLY A 521 -9.70 5.73 -4.81
N SER A 522 -8.52 6.29 -4.70
CA SER A 522 -7.45 6.21 -5.70
C SER A 522 -6.15 5.60 -5.20
N ALA A 523 -6.13 4.94 -4.04
CA ALA A 523 -4.95 4.28 -3.51
C ALA A 523 -4.70 2.92 -4.19
N TYR A 524 -4.45 2.92 -5.50
CA TYR A 524 -4.03 1.75 -6.27
C TYR A 524 -2.52 1.57 -6.13
N VAL A 525 -2.08 1.25 -4.92
CA VAL A 525 -0.67 1.19 -4.55
C VAL A 525 -0.14 -0.23 -4.34
N GLY A 526 -1.03 -1.22 -4.29
CA GLY A 526 -0.66 -2.63 -4.11
C GLY A 526 -0.07 -3.26 -5.36
N ILE A 527 0.68 -4.33 -5.17
CA ILE A 527 1.02 -5.30 -6.23
C ILE A 527 -0.08 -6.36 -6.38
N LEU A 528 -0.95 -6.45 -5.38
CA LEU A 528 -2.19 -7.20 -5.38
C LEU A 528 -3.37 -6.24 -5.49
N ASP A 529 -4.48 -6.70 -6.07
CA ASP A 529 -5.71 -5.91 -6.12
C ASP A 529 -6.47 -5.91 -4.78
N ALA A 530 -7.63 -5.26 -4.72
CA ALA A 530 -8.43 -5.17 -3.51
C ALA A 530 -8.96 -6.52 -2.99
N PHE A 531 -8.86 -7.59 -3.78
CA PHE A 531 -9.25 -8.96 -3.43
C PHE A 531 -8.07 -9.85 -3.05
N MET A 532 -6.86 -9.30 -2.91
CA MET A 532 -5.60 -10.03 -2.70
C MET A 532 -5.18 -10.92 -3.90
N ASP A 533 -5.72 -10.68 -5.09
CA ASP A 533 -5.30 -11.37 -6.30
C ASP A 533 -4.16 -10.62 -7.00
N SER A 534 -3.28 -11.35 -7.69
CA SER A 534 -2.18 -10.75 -8.43
C SER A 534 -2.66 -9.82 -9.54
N LYS A 535 -2.08 -8.63 -9.63
CA LYS A 535 -2.25 -7.68 -10.74
C LYS A 535 -1.42 -8.04 -11.97
N GLY A 536 -0.69 -9.17 -11.94
CA GLY A 536 0.17 -9.62 -13.05
C GLY A 536 1.49 -8.86 -13.15
N LEU A 537 1.87 -8.07 -12.14
CA LEU A 537 3.09 -7.27 -12.14
C LEU A 537 4.33 -8.08 -11.76
N CYS A 538 4.18 -9.03 -10.87
CA CYS A 538 5.22 -10.00 -10.49
C CYS A 538 4.61 -11.25 -9.89
N THR A 539 5.40 -12.30 -9.82
CA THR A 539 5.11 -13.52 -9.05
C THR A 539 5.58 -13.35 -7.61
N GLU A 540 5.06 -14.20 -6.70
CA GLU A 540 5.53 -14.27 -5.30
C GLU A 540 7.04 -14.52 -5.24
N ARG A 541 7.58 -15.35 -6.12
CA ARG A 541 9.01 -15.65 -6.20
C ARG A 541 9.84 -14.42 -6.57
N GLU A 542 9.37 -13.61 -7.52
CA GLU A 542 10.05 -12.36 -7.91
C GLU A 542 10.02 -11.36 -6.77
N TRP A 543 8.87 -11.19 -6.10
CA TRP A 543 8.74 -10.30 -4.96
C TRP A 543 9.65 -10.72 -3.80
N ARG A 544 9.80 -12.02 -3.52
CA ARG A 544 10.70 -12.52 -2.47
C ARG A 544 12.19 -12.31 -2.74
N GLN A 545 12.60 -11.76 -3.89
CA GLN A 545 13.99 -11.34 -4.09
C GLN A 545 14.43 -10.27 -3.09
N TRP A 546 13.49 -9.42 -2.65
CA TRP A 546 13.74 -8.34 -1.68
C TRP A 546 12.85 -8.42 -0.43
N CYS A 547 11.83 -9.21 -0.40
CA CYS A 547 10.95 -9.41 0.75
C CYS A 547 11.09 -10.83 1.29
N ALA A 548 12.25 -11.15 1.86
CA ALA A 548 12.60 -12.48 2.36
C ALA A 548 13.46 -12.38 3.64
N PRO A 549 13.57 -13.48 4.41
CA PRO A 549 14.43 -13.52 5.61
C PRO A 549 15.92 -13.33 5.31
N VAL A 550 16.36 -13.68 4.10
CA VAL A 550 17.72 -13.42 3.62
C VAL A 550 17.64 -12.73 2.27
N VAL A 551 18.32 -11.59 2.14
CA VAL A 551 18.35 -10.81 0.90
C VAL A 551 19.79 -10.47 0.56
N PRO A 552 20.33 -10.97 -0.57
CA PRO A 552 21.57 -10.45 -1.12
C PRO A 552 21.32 -9.11 -1.82
N LEU A 553 22.17 -8.12 -1.52
CA LEU A 553 21.98 -6.72 -1.89
C LEU A 553 23.17 -6.20 -2.69
N LEU A 554 22.90 -5.51 -3.78
CA LEU A 554 23.91 -4.75 -4.50
C LEU A 554 23.99 -3.34 -3.90
N VAL A 555 25.23 -2.86 -3.70
CA VAL A 555 25.55 -1.49 -3.33
C VAL A 555 26.46 -0.90 -4.39
N ALA A 556 25.89 -0.07 -5.24
CA ALA A 556 26.56 0.63 -6.32
C ALA A 556 26.16 2.10 -6.34
N ASP A 557 26.97 2.95 -6.94
CA ASP A 557 26.72 4.40 -7.01
C ASP A 557 25.80 4.77 -8.19
N ARG A 558 25.57 3.85 -9.12
CA ARG A 558 24.77 4.06 -10.34
C ARG A 558 24.30 2.76 -10.95
N PHE A 559 23.33 2.83 -11.86
CA PHE A 559 22.87 1.72 -12.70
C PHE A 559 23.40 1.79 -14.14
N CYS A 560 23.85 2.97 -14.56
CA CYS A 560 24.31 3.24 -15.93
C CYS A 560 25.79 3.60 -15.93
N PHE A 561 26.57 2.92 -16.75
CA PHE A 561 28.02 3.03 -16.79
C PHE A 561 28.47 3.37 -18.21
N THR A 562 29.65 4.00 -18.35
CA THR A 562 30.37 3.95 -19.60
C THR A 562 31.25 2.71 -19.65
N ASN A 563 31.66 2.32 -20.86
CA ASN A 563 32.61 1.21 -21.01
C ASN A 563 34.04 1.54 -20.49
N GLU A 564 34.30 2.80 -20.15
CA GLU A 564 35.56 3.24 -19.56
C GLU A 564 35.54 3.24 -18.02
N ASP A 565 34.33 3.32 -17.39
CA ASP A 565 34.20 3.41 -15.93
C ASP A 565 34.56 2.11 -15.19
N GLY A 566 34.23 0.97 -15.76
CA GLY A 566 34.17 -0.32 -15.02
C GLY A 566 33.03 -0.35 -13.97
N LEU A 567 32.58 -1.52 -13.59
CA LEU A 567 31.63 -1.70 -12.49
C LEU A 567 32.41 -1.91 -11.18
N HIS A 568 32.32 -0.95 -10.28
CA HIS A 568 32.83 -1.05 -8.94
C HIS A 568 31.65 -0.99 -7.94
N ALA A 569 31.41 -2.09 -7.22
CA ALA A 569 30.28 -2.23 -6.34
C ALA A 569 30.59 -3.16 -5.15
N TRP A 570 29.75 -3.15 -4.13
CA TRP A 570 29.83 -4.11 -3.04
C TRP A 570 28.59 -4.97 -3.01
N VAL A 571 28.74 -6.18 -2.48
CA VAL A 571 27.64 -7.08 -2.14
C VAL A 571 27.46 -7.07 -0.64
N GLN A 572 26.27 -6.76 -0.21
CA GLN A 572 25.85 -6.95 1.20
C GLN A 572 24.88 -8.12 1.27
N VAL A 573 24.69 -8.65 2.46
CA VAL A 573 23.66 -9.65 2.77
C VAL A 573 22.94 -9.21 4.03
N ALA A 574 21.62 -9.14 3.95
CA ALA A 574 20.72 -8.97 5.09
C ALA A 574 20.24 -10.36 5.51
N ASN A 575 20.75 -10.90 6.63
CA ASN A 575 20.39 -12.22 7.15
C ASN A 575 19.61 -12.13 8.44
N TYR A 576 18.31 -12.30 8.36
CA TYR A 576 17.36 -12.28 9.49
C TYR A 576 16.57 -13.59 9.58
N SER A 577 17.16 -14.70 9.06
CA SER A 577 16.52 -16.03 9.03
C SER A 577 16.73 -16.86 10.29
N GLY A 578 17.66 -16.48 11.17
CA GLY A 578 18.14 -17.33 12.25
C GLY A 578 19.00 -18.50 11.78
N GLN A 579 19.27 -18.62 10.48
CA GLN A 579 20.14 -19.67 9.94
C GLN A 579 21.54 -19.14 9.71
N SER A 580 22.53 -19.96 10.04
CA SER A 580 23.92 -19.63 9.75
C SER A 580 24.21 -19.76 8.26
N LEU A 581 24.77 -18.71 7.69
CA LEU A 581 25.30 -18.70 6.31
C LEU A 581 26.79 -19.06 6.24
N ASN A 582 27.39 -19.44 7.38
CA ASN A 582 28.83 -19.73 7.47
C ASN A 582 29.28 -20.76 6.45
N GLY A 583 30.25 -20.39 5.63
CA GLY A 583 30.83 -21.26 4.59
C GLY A 583 29.95 -21.48 3.38
N LYS A 584 28.69 -20.97 3.35
CA LYS A 584 27.87 -20.95 2.14
C LYS A 584 28.52 -20.05 1.09
N THR A 585 28.18 -20.29 -0.17
CA THR A 585 28.71 -19.51 -1.29
C THR A 585 27.63 -18.59 -1.83
N LEU A 586 27.92 -17.30 -1.90
CA LEU A 586 27.19 -16.36 -2.71
C LEU A 586 27.84 -16.34 -4.11
N ARG A 587 27.10 -16.79 -5.10
CA ARG A 587 27.49 -16.72 -6.50
C ARG A 587 26.91 -15.49 -7.13
N TRP A 588 27.73 -14.80 -7.92
CA TRP A 588 27.26 -13.69 -8.74
C TRP A 588 27.57 -13.92 -10.21
N GLU A 589 26.65 -13.48 -11.05
CA GLU A 589 26.78 -13.59 -12.52
C GLU A 589 26.31 -12.28 -13.15
N LEU A 590 27.14 -11.70 -14.00
CA LEU A 590 26.79 -10.58 -14.88
C LEU A 590 26.56 -11.12 -16.27
N THR A 591 25.34 -10.96 -16.77
CA THR A 591 24.91 -11.48 -18.08
C THR A 591 24.40 -10.34 -18.97
N GLY A 592 24.66 -10.48 -20.29
CA GLY A 592 24.00 -9.71 -21.33
C GLY A 592 23.30 -10.72 -22.28
N THR A 593 23.66 -10.72 -23.55
CA THR A 593 23.26 -11.80 -24.48
C THR A 593 23.94 -13.14 -24.14
N SER A 594 25.03 -13.09 -23.38
CA SER A 594 25.78 -14.22 -22.86
C SER A 594 26.41 -13.85 -21.52
N LEU A 595 27.01 -14.82 -20.83
CA LEU A 595 27.74 -14.56 -19.58
C LEU A 595 28.92 -13.63 -19.87
N VAL A 596 29.00 -12.53 -19.10
CA VAL A 596 30.07 -11.53 -19.21
C VAL A 596 31.15 -11.79 -18.16
N SER A 597 30.73 -11.95 -16.91
CA SER A 597 31.62 -12.22 -15.78
C SER A 597 30.86 -12.94 -14.66
N SER A 598 31.58 -13.70 -13.84
CA SER A 598 31.01 -14.39 -12.70
C SER A 598 32.06 -14.61 -11.62
N GLY A 599 31.60 -14.88 -10.41
CA GLY A 599 32.46 -15.20 -9.29
C GLY A 599 31.72 -15.70 -8.08
N GLU A 600 32.48 -15.97 -7.04
CA GLU A 600 31.97 -16.54 -5.79
C GLU A 600 32.52 -15.78 -4.59
N ILE A 601 31.67 -15.61 -3.58
CA ILE A 601 32.02 -15.00 -2.31
C ILE A 601 31.65 -15.98 -1.19
N LYS A 602 32.61 -16.35 -0.33
CA LYS A 602 32.34 -17.18 0.85
C LYS A 602 31.73 -16.31 1.97
N LEU A 603 30.61 -16.72 2.48
CA LEU A 603 29.88 -15.97 3.48
C LEU A 603 30.38 -16.25 4.91
N PRO A 604 30.46 -15.24 5.77
CA PRO A 604 30.76 -15.40 7.18
C PRO A 604 29.54 -15.89 7.98
N SER A 605 29.79 -16.28 9.23
CA SER A 605 28.73 -16.58 10.20
C SER A 605 28.26 -15.28 10.86
N THR A 606 27.38 -14.52 10.19
CA THR A 606 26.89 -13.22 10.69
C THR A 606 25.37 -13.14 10.51
N GLU A 607 24.67 -12.73 11.56
CA GLU A 607 23.26 -12.32 11.50
C GLU A 607 23.18 -10.81 11.24
N GLY A 608 22.06 -10.36 10.69
CA GLY A 608 21.79 -8.96 10.33
C GLY A 608 22.45 -8.55 9.02
N LEU A 609 22.66 -7.24 8.89
CA LEU A 609 23.28 -6.66 7.70
C LEU A 609 24.80 -6.71 7.77
N PHE A 610 25.44 -7.27 6.74
CA PHE A 610 26.90 -7.28 6.62
C PHE A 610 27.36 -7.18 5.17
N THR A 611 28.57 -6.65 4.94
CA THR A 611 29.23 -6.62 3.64
C THR A 611 29.90 -7.98 3.39
N ALA A 612 29.52 -8.65 2.32
CA ALA A 612 30.03 -9.96 1.92
C ALA A 612 31.28 -9.85 1.07
N GLY A 613 31.35 -8.88 0.14
CA GLY A 613 32.49 -8.72 -0.74
C GLY A 613 32.36 -7.52 -1.69
N GLU A 614 33.38 -7.39 -2.54
CA GLU A 614 33.52 -6.31 -3.52
C GLU A 614 33.48 -6.91 -4.94
N LEU A 615 32.83 -6.20 -5.85
CA LEU A 615 32.79 -6.51 -7.29
C LEU A 615 33.62 -5.47 -8.06
N LYS A 616 34.53 -5.96 -8.89
CA LYS A 616 35.30 -5.13 -9.83
C LYS A 616 35.26 -5.81 -11.19
N ILE A 617 34.50 -5.25 -12.12
CA ILE A 617 34.26 -5.84 -13.43
C ILE A 617 34.67 -4.84 -14.50
N ASP A 618 35.52 -5.28 -15.42
CA ASP A 618 35.94 -4.51 -16.60
C ASP A 618 34.77 -4.47 -17.61
N LEU A 619 34.41 -3.32 -18.07
CA LEU A 619 33.34 -3.08 -19.06
C LEU A 619 33.89 -2.61 -20.41
N SER A 620 35.20 -2.55 -20.60
CA SER A 620 35.85 -1.99 -21.78
C SER A 620 35.54 -2.73 -23.09
N ALA A 621 35.09 -3.99 -23.01
CA ALA A 621 34.70 -4.77 -24.18
C ALA A 621 33.37 -4.34 -24.83
N PHE A 622 32.56 -3.50 -24.13
CA PHE A 622 31.27 -3.07 -24.65
C PHE A 622 31.41 -1.89 -25.60
N THR A 623 31.30 -2.13 -26.89
CA THR A 623 31.36 -1.16 -27.97
C THR A 623 29.98 -0.67 -28.44
N ASN A 624 28.88 -1.28 -27.94
CA ASN A 624 27.53 -0.93 -28.24
C ASN A 624 26.73 -0.77 -26.95
N PRO A 625 25.66 0.07 -26.93
CA PRO A 625 24.72 0.14 -25.82
C PRO A 625 24.20 -1.23 -25.45
N THR A 626 24.38 -1.63 -24.21
CA THR A 626 24.02 -2.96 -23.75
C THR A 626 23.33 -2.91 -22.40
N GLN A 627 22.17 -3.57 -22.29
CA GLN A 627 21.57 -3.88 -21.01
C GLN A 627 22.20 -5.16 -20.47
N LEU A 628 22.58 -5.14 -19.20
CA LEU A 628 23.13 -6.25 -18.45
C LEU A 628 22.23 -6.59 -17.28
N GLN A 629 22.30 -7.82 -16.80
CA GLN A 629 21.67 -8.23 -15.56
C GLN A 629 22.71 -8.85 -14.63
N LEU A 630 22.80 -8.30 -13.42
CA LEU A 630 23.56 -8.88 -12.34
C LEU A 630 22.64 -9.76 -11.49
N SER A 631 22.99 -11.03 -11.34
CA SER A 631 22.31 -11.97 -10.44
C SER A 631 23.20 -12.28 -9.24
N LEU A 632 22.61 -12.28 -8.06
CA LEU A 632 23.21 -12.67 -6.79
C LEU A 632 22.41 -13.86 -6.25
N CYS A 633 23.06 -15.01 -5.99
CA CYS A 633 22.41 -16.23 -5.50
C CYS A 633 23.21 -16.87 -4.38
N ILE A 634 22.56 -17.27 -3.29
CA ILE A 634 23.21 -17.96 -2.18
C ILE A 634 22.92 -19.45 -2.30
N ASP A 635 23.95 -20.22 -2.68
CA ASP A 635 23.87 -21.67 -2.86
C ASP A 635 23.51 -22.39 -1.56
N ASP A 636 22.92 -23.57 -1.69
CA ASP A 636 22.53 -24.43 -0.56
C ASP A 636 21.60 -23.76 0.47
N THR A 637 20.78 -22.82 -0.01
CA THR A 637 19.69 -22.19 0.76
C THR A 637 18.36 -22.53 0.11
N GLU A 638 17.29 -22.53 0.93
CA GLU A 638 15.94 -22.77 0.45
C GLU A 638 14.93 -21.92 1.18
N TYR A 639 14.11 -21.22 0.40
CA TYR A 639 12.94 -20.48 0.88
C TYR A 639 11.81 -20.59 -0.15
N PHE A 640 10.70 -21.26 0.23
CA PHE A 640 9.63 -21.62 -0.70
C PHE A 640 10.12 -22.35 -1.96
N GLY A 641 11.01 -23.34 -1.78
CA GLY A 641 11.52 -24.19 -2.86
C GLY A 641 12.54 -23.54 -3.81
N ALA A 642 13.09 -22.38 -3.45
CA ALA A 642 14.10 -21.68 -4.24
C ALA A 642 15.24 -21.14 -3.35
N PRO A 643 16.47 -21.02 -3.88
CA PRO A 643 17.55 -20.36 -3.15
C PRO A 643 17.27 -18.86 -3.00
N TYR A 644 17.84 -18.24 -1.97
CA TYR A 644 17.82 -16.79 -1.86
C TYR A 644 18.60 -16.16 -3.00
N HIS A 645 17.96 -15.27 -3.73
CA HIS A 645 18.55 -14.62 -4.88
C HIS A 645 18.02 -13.21 -5.05
N ASN A 646 18.75 -12.38 -5.79
CA ASN A 646 18.32 -11.04 -6.19
C ASN A 646 18.93 -10.69 -7.55
N THR A 647 18.25 -9.85 -8.33
CA THR A 647 18.70 -9.45 -9.66
C THR A 647 18.63 -7.95 -9.84
N TYR A 648 19.57 -7.40 -10.63
CA TYR A 648 19.68 -5.98 -10.90
C TYR A 648 19.94 -5.73 -12.39
N ASP A 649 19.14 -4.88 -13.01
CA ASP A 649 19.39 -4.42 -14.37
C ASP A 649 20.39 -3.27 -14.35
N LEU A 650 21.39 -3.36 -15.23
CA LEU A 650 22.44 -2.36 -15.38
C LEU A 650 22.57 -2.03 -16.87
N TRP A 651 23.11 -0.86 -17.18
CA TRP A 651 23.32 -0.45 -18.58
C TRP A 651 24.74 -0.01 -18.78
N VAL A 652 25.33 -0.37 -19.94
CA VAL A 652 26.66 0.06 -20.35
C VAL A 652 26.56 0.77 -21.69
N TYR A 653 27.14 1.92 -21.76
CA TYR A 653 27.22 2.75 -22.97
C TYR A 653 28.67 2.98 -23.37
N PRO A 654 28.99 2.95 -24.67
CA PRO A 654 30.30 3.43 -25.13
C PRO A 654 30.50 4.88 -24.74
N SER A 655 31.74 5.23 -24.42
CA SER A 655 32.09 6.62 -24.16
C SER A 655 32.18 7.37 -25.49
N TRP A 656 31.16 8.20 -25.77
CA TRP A 656 31.16 9.04 -26.95
C TRP A 656 31.53 10.47 -26.58
N SER A 657 32.68 10.91 -27.07
CA SER A 657 33.21 12.24 -26.75
C SER A 657 32.57 13.36 -27.57
N ASP A 658 32.11 13.09 -28.78
CA ASP A 658 31.64 14.10 -29.73
C ASP A 658 30.38 13.65 -30.50
N LEU A 659 29.32 14.43 -30.44
CA LEU A 659 28.08 14.27 -31.21
C LEU A 659 27.96 15.28 -32.37
N SER A 660 28.91 16.20 -32.54
CA SER A 660 28.83 17.32 -33.48
C SER A 660 28.61 16.89 -34.93
N LYS A 661 29.13 15.74 -35.32
CA LYS A 661 28.90 15.18 -36.66
C LYS A 661 27.43 14.85 -36.89
N LEU A 662 26.72 14.25 -35.91
CA LEU A 662 25.30 13.95 -36.03
C LEU A 662 24.46 15.23 -35.95
N GLU A 663 24.81 16.14 -35.07
CA GLU A 663 24.14 17.44 -34.92
C GLU A 663 24.20 18.25 -36.20
N SER A 664 25.35 18.23 -36.91
CA SER A 664 25.52 18.93 -38.19
C SER A 664 24.66 18.42 -39.33
N MET A 665 24.05 17.21 -39.17
CA MET A 665 23.20 16.60 -40.21
C MET A 665 21.71 16.99 -40.11
N VAL A 666 21.31 17.60 -38.97
CA VAL A 666 19.93 17.95 -38.68
C VAL A 666 19.86 19.36 -38.10
N THR A 667 18.74 20.04 -38.27
CA THR A 667 18.51 21.33 -37.59
C THR A 667 17.98 21.03 -36.19
N VAL A 668 18.79 21.32 -35.16
CA VAL A 668 18.42 21.25 -33.75
C VAL A 668 18.07 22.65 -33.28
N THR A 669 16.91 22.84 -32.65
CA THR A 669 16.46 24.18 -32.22
C THR A 669 15.48 24.06 -31.04
N ASN A 670 15.42 25.12 -30.20
CA ASN A 670 14.38 25.24 -29.17
C ASN A 670 13.21 26.13 -29.59
N LYS A 671 13.23 26.67 -30.83
CA LYS A 671 12.14 27.49 -31.36
C LYS A 671 11.84 27.15 -32.81
N LEU A 672 10.54 27.18 -33.14
CA LEU A 672 10.11 27.09 -34.53
C LEU A 672 10.23 28.47 -35.20
N ASP A 673 11.47 28.92 -35.42
CA ASP A 673 11.80 30.16 -36.04
C ASP A 673 11.81 30.08 -37.59
N GLU A 674 12.13 31.20 -38.25
CA GLU A 674 12.19 31.27 -39.72
C GLU A 674 13.20 30.28 -40.31
N VAL A 675 14.28 29.99 -39.61
CA VAL A 675 15.31 29.03 -40.04
C VAL A 675 14.75 27.61 -40.03
N ALA A 676 14.15 27.21 -38.90
CA ALA A 676 13.51 25.87 -38.76
C ALA A 676 12.38 25.69 -39.77
N ILE A 677 11.51 26.71 -39.96
CA ILE A 677 10.42 26.68 -40.94
C ILE A 677 10.97 26.53 -42.36
N SER A 678 12.00 27.30 -42.73
CA SER A 678 12.63 27.18 -44.05
C SER A 678 13.25 25.79 -44.31
N GLN A 679 13.78 25.13 -43.28
CA GLN A 679 14.30 23.76 -43.42
C GLN A 679 13.13 22.76 -43.65
N LEU A 680 12.02 22.89 -42.93
CA LEU A 680 10.81 22.06 -43.14
C LEU A 680 10.25 22.24 -44.55
N GLU A 681 10.14 23.47 -45.04
CA GLU A 681 9.69 23.79 -46.41
C GLU A 681 10.58 23.16 -47.46
N LYS A 682 11.89 23.08 -47.23
CA LYS A 682 12.86 22.40 -48.10
C LYS A 682 12.84 20.86 -47.99
N GLY A 683 11.93 20.30 -47.18
CA GLY A 683 11.78 18.87 -47.00
C GLY A 683 12.85 18.26 -46.08
N LYS A 684 13.49 19.06 -45.21
CA LYS A 684 14.53 18.62 -44.27
C LYS A 684 13.90 18.17 -42.92
N SER A 685 14.72 17.48 -42.13
CA SER A 685 14.37 17.08 -40.78
C SER A 685 14.75 18.17 -39.78
N VAL A 686 13.88 18.42 -38.79
CA VAL A 686 14.10 19.35 -37.68
C VAL A 686 13.86 18.61 -36.36
N LEU A 687 14.78 18.73 -35.42
CA LEU A 687 14.63 18.36 -34.02
C LEU A 687 14.29 19.62 -33.22
N LEU A 688 13.06 19.67 -32.73
CA LEU A 688 12.58 20.77 -31.89
C LEU A 688 12.58 20.34 -30.42
N MET A 689 13.32 21.03 -29.59
CA MET A 689 13.33 20.88 -28.13
C MET A 689 12.83 22.18 -27.49
N PRO A 690 11.51 22.42 -27.46
CA PRO A 690 10.98 23.71 -27.04
C PRO A 690 11.10 23.91 -25.53
N ASP A 691 11.10 25.18 -25.13
CA ASP A 691 11.05 25.54 -23.71
C ASP A 691 9.68 25.13 -23.10
N SER A 692 9.66 24.97 -21.78
CA SER A 692 8.44 24.68 -21.03
C SER A 692 7.40 25.80 -21.17
N THR A 693 6.14 25.44 -21.33
CA THR A 693 4.99 26.33 -21.40
C THR A 693 3.91 25.94 -20.39
N ASN A 694 2.83 26.74 -20.31
CA ASN A 694 1.67 26.37 -19.50
C ASN A 694 0.85 25.20 -20.07
N LEU A 695 1.24 24.64 -21.21
CA LEU A 695 0.69 23.43 -21.80
C LEU A 695 1.47 22.17 -21.42
N CYS A 696 2.45 22.31 -20.54
CA CYS A 696 3.34 21.23 -20.13
C CYS A 696 3.10 20.85 -18.67
N VAL A 697 3.42 19.60 -18.36
CA VAL A 697 3.51 19.09 -17.00
C VAL A 697 4.99 18.89 -16.67
N GLY A 698 5.43 19.14 -15.46
CA GLY A 698 6.83 18.89 -15.06
C GLY A 698 7.22 17.42 -15.17
N GLY A 699 8.50 17.12 -15.38
CA GLY A 699 9.03 15.77 -15.33
C GLY A 699 8.99 15.20 -13.91
N LEU A 700 8.39 14.03 -13.74
CA LEU A 700 8.41 13.27 -12.50
C LEU A 700 8.99 11.88 -12.78
N PHE A 701 10.12 11.56 -12.17
CA PHE A 701 10.81 10.30 -12.41
C PHE A 701 10.09 9.11 -11.79
N THR A 702 9.55 9.27 -10.58
CA THR A 702 8.81 8.23 -9.89
C THR A 702 7.36 8.15 -10.40
N THR A 703 6.61 7.12 -10.00
CA THR A 703 5.15 7.26 -10.04
C THR A 703 4.72 8.21 -8.92
N ASP A 704 3.66 8.97 -9.17
CA ASP A 704 3.15 9.88 -8.15
C ASP A 704 2.71 9.11 -6.90
N TYR A 705 2.63 9.86 -5.81
CA TYR A 705 2.11 9.37 -4.56
C TYR A 705 0.60 9.11 -4.70
N TRP A 706 0.08 8.17 -3.94
CA TRP A 706 -1.35 7.88 -3.98
C TRP A 706 -2.20 9.15 -3.77
N ASN A 707 -3.40 9.19 -4.36
CA ASN A 707 -4.34 10.30 -4.22
C ASN A 707 -3.79 11.70 -4.59
N PHE A 708 -3.45 11.87 -5.87
CA PHE A 708 -2.99 13.14 -6.44
C PHE A 708 -3.87 14.34 -6.02
N ARG A 709 -5.20 14.20 -6.04
CA ARG A 709 -6.15 15.25 -5.70
C ARG A 709 -5.93 15.78 -4.28
N MET A 710 -5.77 14.89 -3.30
CA MET A 710 -5.53 15.25 -1.91
C MET A 710 -4.21 15.98 -1.74
N PHE A 711 -3.12 15.41 -2.29
CA PHE A 711 -1.79 16.00 -2.15
C PHE A 711 -1.64 17.31 -2.91
N LYS A 712 -2.32 17.48 -4.06
CA LYS A 712 -2.44 18.77 -4.75
C LYS A 712 -3.03 19.83 -3.82
N THR A 713 -4.18 19.53 -3.20
CA THR A 713 -4.84 20.49 -2.27
C THR A 713 -3.98 20.81 -1.06
N ILE A 714 -3.32 19.78 -0.48
CA ILE A 714 -2.40 19.99 0.64
C ILE A 714 -1.24 20.91 0.22
N SER A 715 -0.64 20.68 -0.95
CA SER A 715 0.44 21.50 -1.47
C SER A 715 0.01 22.94 -1.71
N GLU A 716 -1.14 23.14 -2.37
CA GLU A 716 -1.70 24.46 -2.65
C GLU A 716 -1.99 25.24 -1.36
N ASN A 717 -2.65 24.60 -0.37
CA ASN A 717 -2.94 25.22 0.93
C ASN A 717 -1.67 25.60 1.69
N ASN A 718 -0.60 24.82 1.56
CA ASN A 718 0.68 25.09 2.19
C ASN A 718 1.62 25.92 1.30
N LYS A 719 1.17 26.43 0.16
CA LYS A 719 1.95 27.22 -0.81
C LYS A 719 3.25 26.50 -1.24
N LYS A 720 3.15 25.17 -1.40
CA LYS A 720 4.25 24.34 -1.89
C LYS A 720 4.02 24.01 -3.36
N GLN A 721 5.08 23.58 -4.03
CA GLN A 721 4.97 23.08 -5.40
C GLN A 721 4.05 21.85 -5.43
N VAL A 722 3.13 21.83 -6.38
CA VAL A 722 2.27 20.68 -6.64
C VAL A 722 3.07 19.65 -7.44
N SER A 723 2.96 18.37 -7.07
CA SER A 723 3.55 17.28 -7.85
C SER A 723 3.06 17.31 -9.30
N PRO A 724 3.91 16.98 -10.29
CA PRO A 724 3.46 16.75 -11.66
C PRO A 724 2.35 15.71 -11.79
N GLY A 725 2.27 14.77 -10.88
CA GLY A 725 1.15 13.83 -10.78
C GLY A 725 1.17 12.68 -11.79
N THR A 726 2.29 12.42 -12.44
CA THR A 726 2.40 11.40 -13.49
C THR A 726 2.80 10.03 -12.96
N LEU A 727 2.57 8.96 -13.74
CA LEU A 727 2.74 7.56 -13.33
C LEU A 727 3.81 6.84 -14.14
N GLY A 728 4.79 7.57 -14.66
CA GLY A 728 5.86 7.02 -15.50
C GLY A 728 5.57 7.14 -16.99
N ILE A 729 6.34 6.44 -17.81
CA ILE A 729 6.25 6.50 -19.29
C ILE A 729 5.75 5.18 -19.88
N LEU A 730 5.18 5.30 -21.07
CA LEU A 730 4.85 4.19 -21.95
C LEU A 730 5.62 4.35 -23.28
N THR A 731 6.32 3.31 -23.69
CA THR A 731 7.07 3.25 -24.97
C THR A 731 6.84 1.92 -25.69
N ASP A 732 7.13 1.89 -26.99
CA ASP A 732 7.35 0.64 -27.73
C ASP A 732 8.87 0.40 -27.82
N PRO A 733 9.45 -0.58 -27.10
CA PRO A 733 10.89 -0.87 -27.11
C PRO A 733 11.45 -1.19 -28.51
N LYS A 734 10.59 -1.58 -29.46
CA LYS A 734 10.97 -1.90 -30.83
C LYS A 734 11.06 -0.68 -31.74
N HIS A 735 10.63 0.50 -31.25
CA HIS A 735 10.69 1.70 -32.08
C HIS A 735 12.15 2.05 -32.43
N PRO A 736 12.42 2.39 -33.71
CA PRO A 736 13.80 2.64 -34.17
C PRO A 736 14.59 3.69 -33.39
N ILE A 737 13.91 4.62 -32.71
CA ILE A 737 14.55 5.65 -31.88
C ILE A 737 15.36 5.04 -30.72
N PHE A 738 15.04 3.79 -30.31
CA PHE A 738 15.69 3.11 -29.20
C PHE A 738 16.82 2.16 -29.61
N LYS A 739 17.23 2.16 -30.87
CA LYS A 739 18.35 1.32 -31.33
C LYS A 739 19.65 1.57 -30.56
N GLY A 740 19.90 2.81 -30.17
CA GLY A 740 21.06 3.22 -29.34
C GLY A 740 20.75 3.36 -27.85
N PHE A 741 19.55 2.96 -27.41
CA PHE A 741 19.10 3.11 -26.03
C PHE A 741 18.15 1.96 -25.66
N PRO A 742 18.68 0.74 -25.43
CA PRO A 742 17.86 -0.41 -25.10
C PRO A 742 16.97 -0.14 -23.90
N THR A 743 15.66 -0.22 -24.05
CA THR A 743 14.69 0.12 -23.03
C THR A 743 13.55 -0.89 -22.95
N GLN A 744 12.78 -0.86 -21.85
CA GLN A 744 11.52 -1.58 -21.67
C GLN A 744 10.34 -0.70 -22.05
N MET A 745 9.12 -1.26 -21.99
CA MET A 745 7.90 -0.49 -22.27
C MET A 745 7.57 0.59 -21.20
N HIS A 746 8.25 0.57 -20.11
CA HIS A 746 8.00 1.41 -18.92
C HIS A 746 9.26 2.16 -18.50
N THR A 747 9.13 3.08 -17.54
CA THR A 747 10.26 3.76 -16.89
C THR A 747 11.19 2.75 -16.24
N ASN A 748 12.48 3.00 -16.37
CA ASN A 748 13.55 2.32 -15.63
C ASN A 748 14.65 3.32 -15.27
N TRP A 749 15.72 2.87 -14.62
CA TRP A 749 16.77 3.75 -14.06
C TRP A 749 17.47 4.63 -15.09
N GLN A 750 17.65 4.17 -16.32
CA GLN A 750 18.33 4.93 -17.38
C GLN A 750 17.52 6.16 -17.83
N TRP A 751 16.22 6.24 -17.56
CA TRP A 751 15.37 7.37 -17.94
C TRP A 751 15.53 8.59 -17.03
N PHE A 752 16.23 8.44 -15.88
CA PHE A 752 16.32 9.49 -14.87
C PHE A 752 16.71 10.88 -15.43
N PRO A 753 17.87 11.06 -16.08
CA PRO A 753 18.29 12.40 -16.52
C PRO A 753 17.36 12.98 -17.59
N VAL A 754 16.79 12.13 -18.45
CA VAL A 754 15.86 12.56 -19.51
C VAL A 754 14.55 13.04 -18.90
N ILE A 755 13.98 12.30 -17.95
CA ILE A 755 12.72 12.68 -17.29
C ILE A 755 12.91 13.91 -16.42
N LYS A 756 14.01 14.02 -15.66
CA LYS A 756 14.29 15.19 -14.82
C LYS A 756 14.46 16.47 -15.65
N ALA A 757 15.00 16.37 -16.85
CA ALA A 757 15.13 17.49 -17.79
C ALA A 757 13.88 17.69 -18.67
N SER A 758 12.75 16.99 -18.38
CA SER A 758 11.58 16.98 -19.26
C SER A 758 10.43 17.85 -18.75
N HIS A 759 9.58 18.25 -19.71
CA HIS A 759 8.31 18.94 -19.47
C HIS A 759 7.27 18.44 -20.49
N PRO A 760 6.77 17.21 -20.34
CA PRO A 760 5.83 16.60 -21.28
C PRO A 760 4.66 17.50 -21.64
N MET A 761 4.33 17.56 -22.95
CA MET A 761 3.30 18.44 -23.46
C MET A 761 1.94 17.79 -23.51
N MET A 762 0.88 18.53 -23.17
CA MET A 762 -0.51 18.12 -23.31
C MET A 762 -0.91 18.11 -24.79
N LEU A 763 -1.23 16.95 -25.31
CA LEU A 763 -1.58 16.71 -26.71
C LEU A 763 -3.07 16.38 -26.92
N ASP A 764 -3.93 16.77 -26.00
CA ASP A 764 -5.38 16.48 -26.03
C ASP A 764 -6.05 17.05 -27.27
N ASN A 765 -5.52 18.13 -27.81
CA ASN A 765 -6.00 18.76 -29.05
C ASN A 765 -5.57 18.00 -30.33
N THR A 766 -4.84 16.89 -30.24
CA THR A 766 -4.50 16.02 -31.36
C THR A 766 -5.62 15.02 -31.66
N GLY A 767 -5.58 14.38 -32.84
CA GLY A 767 -6.52 13.31 -33.19
C GLY A 767 -6.55 12.19 -32.14
N LYS A 768 -7.70 11.54 -31.97
CA LYS A 768 -7.87 10.48 -30.96
C LYS A 768 -6.90 9.32 -31.15
N ASP A 769 -6.53 9.01 -32.37
CA ASP A 769 -5.62 7.92 -32.71
C ASP A 769 -4.13 8.31 -32.66
N PHE A 770 -3.82 9.59 -32.42
CA PHE A 770 -2.44 10.03 -32.29
C PHE A 770 -1.80 9.49 -31.01
N ARG A 771 -0.63 8.88 -31.12
CA ARG A 771 0.16 8.37 -30.00
C ARG A 771 1.58 8.91 -30.07
N PRO A 772 2.10 9.50 -28.99
CA PRO A 772 3.51 9.87 -28.88
C PRO A 772 4.42 8.63 -28.98
N ILE A 773 5.65 8.80 -29.41
CA ILE A 773 6.70 7.76 -29.36
C ILE A 773 7.05 7.42 -27.92
N VAL A 774 7.17 8.48 -27.08
CA VAL A 774 7.27 8.35 -25.63
C VAL A 774 6.11 9.11 -25.02
N GLN A 775 5.15 8.36 -24.48
CA GLN A 775 3.98 8.91 -23.83
C GLN A 775 4.20 8.90 -22.32
N VAL A 776 3.93 10.00 -21.64
CA VAL A 776 3.87 10.02 -20.18
C VAL A 776 2.47 9.66 -19.73
N ILE A 777 2.38 8.74 -18.78
CA ILE A 777 1.10 8.30 -18.21
C ILE A 777 0.68 9.34 -17.18
N ASP A 778 -0.43 10.01 -17.44
CA ASP A 778 -0.99 10.98 -16.50
C ASP A 778 -1.76 10.28 -15.37
N ASN A 779 -2.02 11.01 -14.27
CA ASN A 779 -2.84 10.47 -13.21
C ASN A 779 -4.29 10.22 -13.66
N ILE A 780 -4.97 9.36 -12.91
CA ILE A 780 -6.35 8.92 -13.19
C ILE A 780 -7.39 10.03 -13.06
N GLU A 781 -7.05 11.16 -12.44
CA GLU A 781 -7.95 12.29 -12.26
C GLU A 781 -7.98 13.21 -13.49
N ARG A 782 -6.84 13.39 -14.18
CA ARG A 782 -6.70 14.28 -15.34
C ARG A 782 -6.80 13.53 -16.66
N ASN A 783 -6.02 12.46 -16.82
CA ASN A 783 -5.94 11.66 -18.06
C ASN A 783 -5.59 12.48 -19.31
N HIS A 784 -4.63 13.42 -19.20
CA HIS A 784 -4.11 14.11 -20.38
C HIS A 784 -3.30 13.15 -21.26
N LYS A 785 -3.34 13.37 -22.57
CA LYS A 785 -2.40 12.74 -23.49
C LYS A 785 -1.10 13.52 -23.43
N LEU A 786 -0.14 13.02 -22.68
CA LEU A 786 1.15 13.70 -22.46
C LEU A 786 2.22 13.14 -23.38
N GLY A 787 2.82 14.00 -24.20
CA GLY A 787 3.91 13.64 -25.11
C GLY A 787 5.25 14.11 -24.59
N LEU A 788 6.21 13.17 -24.42
CA LEU A 788 7.61 13.49 -24.19
C LEU A 788 8.34 13.53 -25.52
N ILE A 789 8.09 12.56 -26.43
CA ILE A 789 8.63 12.54 -27.77
C ILE A 789 7.51 12.19 -28.76
N PHE A 790 7.38 13.00 -29.80
CA PHE A 790 6.39 12.81 -30.85
C PHE A 790 6.82 13.43 -32.17
N GLU A 791 6.20 13.02 -33.27
CA GLU A 791 6.64 13.40 -34.62
C GLU A 791 5.50 13.77 -35.55
N PHE A 792 5.80 14.62 -36.51
CA PHE A 792 4.86 15.03 -37.55
C PHE A 792 5.52 15.21 -38.92
N GLN A 793 4.75 14.96 -39.96
CA GLN A 793 5.06 15.40 -41.30
C GLN A 793 4.45 16.80 -41.51
N ILE A 794 5.28 17.82 -41.76
CA ILE A 794 4.83 19.21 -42.06
C ILE A 794 5.19 19.54 -43.51
N GLY A 795 4.20 19.53 -44.40
CA GLY A 795 4.45 19.69 -45.82
C GLY A 795 5.40 18.60 -46.33
N LYS A 796 6.58 18.98 -46.84
CA LYS A 796 7.63 18.05 -47.27
C LYS A 796 8.62 17.75 -46.16
N GLY A 797 8.64 18.53 -45.08
CA GLY A 797 9.59 18.43 -43.98
C GLY A 797 9.13 17.47 -42.90
N LYS A 798 10.04 17.00 -42.10
CA LYS A 798 9.80 16.07 -41.01
C LYS A 798 10.21 16.71 -39.70
N LEU A 799 9.30 16.72 -38.72
CA LEU A 799 9.49 17.33 -37.40
C LEU A 799 9.49 16.25 -36.33
N LEU A 800 10.57 16.18 -35.58
CA LEU A 800 10.64 15.43 -34.30
C LEU A 800 10.62 16.43 -33.17
N VAL A 801 9.69 16.28 -32.22
CA VAL A 801 9.59 17.12 -31.02
C VAL A 801 10.01 16.29 -29.83
N CYS A 802 10.95 16.83 -29.05
CA CYS A 802 11.42 16.27 -27.79
C CYS A 802 11.20 17.29 -26.68
N MET A 803 10.34 16.95 -25.71
CA MET A 803 9.98 17.79 -24.58
C MET A 803 10.94 17.61 -23.40
N ALA A 804 12.22 17.32 -23.67
CA ALA A 804 13.30 17.25 -22.70
C ALA A 804 14.51 18.02 -23.22
N ASP A 805 15.24 18.67 -22.32
CA ASP A 805 16.55 19.22 -22.61
C ASP A 805 17.61 18.10 -22.64
N LEU A 806 17.83 17.55 -23.85
CA LEU A 806 18.78 16.46 -24.05
C LEU A 806 20.25 16.90 -23.94
N GLU A 807 20.53 18.19 -24.11
CA GLU A 807 21.88 18.73 -23.91
C GLU A 807 22.22 18.71 -22.41
N ALA A 808 21.31 19.19 -21.54
CA ALA A 808 21.47 19.11 -20.09
C ALA A 808 21.54 17.65 -19.60
N ALA A 809 20.67 16.77 -20.12
CA ALA A 809 20.65 15.34 -19.79
C ALA A 809 21.95 14.63 -20.18
N SER A 810 22.68 15.13 -21.19
CA SER A 810 23.92 14.53 -21.72
C SER A 810 25.13 14.61 -20.75
N SER A 811 24.97 15.25 -19.61
CA SER A 811 25.94 15.14 -18.50
C SER A 811 26.00 13.74 -17.88
N TYR A 812 24.96 12.92 -18.08
CA TYR A 812 24.89 11.53 -17.68
C TYR A 812 25.14 10.60 -18.88
N PRO A 813 25.79 9.43 -18.68
CA PRO A 813 26.03 8.46 -19.76
C PRO A 813 24.78 8.07 -20.53
N GLU A 814 23.69 7.76 -19.79
CA GLU A 814 22.41 7.36 -20.35
C GLU A 814 21.69 8.49 -21.06
N GLY A 815 21.74 9.70 -20.54
CA GLY A 815 21.18 10.88 -21.20
C GLY A 815 21.90 11.19 -22.52
N ARG A 816 23.23 11.10 -22.51
CA ARG A 816 24.06 11.24 -23.72
C ARG A 816 23.80 10.15 -24.75
N ALA A 817 23.62 8.89 -24.29
CA ALA A 817 23.27 7.77 -25.14
C ALA A 817 21.89 7.97 -25.78
N PHE A 818 20.91 8.47 -25.00
CA PHE A 818 19.59 8.76 -25.52
C PHE A 818 19.62 9.91 -26.54
N TYR A 819 20.29 11.00 -26.26
CA TYR A 819 20.45 12.09 -27.23
C TYR A 819 21.09 11.60 -28.55
N ARG A 820 22.15 10.81 -28.45
CA ARG A 820 22.78 10.19 -29.62
C ARG A 820 21.79 9.30 -30.40
N SER A 821 20.98 8.51 -29.70
CA SER A 821 19.95 7.63 -30.32
C SER A 821 18.88 8.44 -31.06
N VAL A 822 18.44 9.56 -30.49
CA VAL A 822 17.52 10.51 -31.12
C VAL A 822 18.12 11.12 -32.38
N LEU A 823 19.39 11.57 -32.34
CA LEU A 823 20.10 12.12 -33.51
C LEU A 823 20.30 11.06 -34.61
N GLN A 824 20.61 9.82 -34.26
CA GLN A 824 20.70 8.72 -35.19
C GLN A 824 19.36 8.40 -35.86
N TYR A 825 18.29 8.39 -35.08
CA TYR A 825 16.95 8.15 -35.61
C TYR A 825 16.51 9.22 -36.59
N ILE A 826 16.61 10.50 -36.23
CA ILE A 826 16.14 11.61 -37.06
C ILE A 826 16.94 11.76 -38.36
N THR A 827 18.18 11.26 -38.41
CA THR A 827 19.04 11.26 -39.59
C THR A 827 18.94 10.00 -40.45
N SER A 828 18.20 8.99 -39.97
CA SER A 828 18.02 7.71 -40.69
C SER A 828 16.80 7.70 -41.61
N GLU A 829 16.71 6.65 -42.43
CA GLU A 829 15.55 6.38 -43.27
C GLU A 829 14.33 5.92 -42.44
N ASP A 830 14.56 5.39 -41.22
CA ASP A 830 13.49 4.98 -40.32
C ASP A 830 12.65 6.17 -39.83
N PHE A 831 13.19 7.40 -39.86
CA PHE A 831 12.47 8.61 -39.54
C PHE A 831 11.46 8.96 -40.65
N ALA A 832 10.26 8.43 -40.53
CA ALA A 832 9.17 8.59 -41.49
C ALA A 832 7.82 8.85 -40.80
N PRO A 833 7.63 10.09 -40.28
CA PRO A 833 6.39 10.45 -39.59
C PRO A 833 5.14 10.15 -40.41
N LYS A 834 4.17 9.45 -39.83
CA LYS A 834 2.93 9.06 -40.51
C LYS A 834 1.81 10.09 -40.34
N THR A 835 1.90 10.88 -39.28
CA THR A 835 0.90 11.89 -38.97
C THR A 835 1.23 13.20 -39.65
N HIS A 836 0.31 13.66 -40.54
CA HIS A 836 0.46 14.93 -41.24
C HIS A 836 -0.24 16.05 -40.47
N ILE A 837 0.43 17.20 -40.36
CA ILE A 837 -0.10 18.42 -39.73
C ILE A 837 0.33 19.62 -40.61
N THR A 838 -0.48 20.67 -40.66
CA THR A 838 -0.05 21.92 -41.28
C THR A 838 0.85 22.70 -40.30
N LEU A 839 1.68 23.59 -40.80
CA LEU A 839 2.48 24.47 -39.95
C LEU A 839 1.60 25.28 -39.00
N GLU A 840 0.50 25.83 -39.52
CA GLU A 840 -0.46 26.63 -38.75
C GLU A 840 -1.11 25.77 -37.64
N ASP A 841 -1.55 24.56 -37.95
CA ASP A 841 -2.16 23.68 -36.93
C ASP A 841 -1.14 23.23 -35.88
N PHE A 842 0.12 23.00 -36.27
CA PHE A 842 1.19 22.71 -35.29
C PHE A 842 1.45 23.93 -34.39
N GLN A 843 1.49 25.14 -34.94
CA GLN A 843 1.64 26.37 -34.13
C GLN A 843 0.46 26.56 -33.18
N LYS A 844 -0.79 26.25 -33.63
CA LYS A 844 -1.97 26.25 -32.77
C LYS A 844 -1.84 25.19 -31.67
N LEU A 845 -1.38 23.97 -32.00
CA LEU A 845 -1.15 22.91 -31.02
C LEU A 845 -0.20 23.37 -29.89
N MET A 846 0.86 24.11 -30.24
CA MET A 846 1.86 24.63 -29.30
C MET A 846 1.37 25.81 -28.43
N THR A 847 0.21 26.42 -28.78
CA THR A 847 -0.25 27.68 -28.14
C THR A 847 -1.67 27.60 -27.58
N THR A 848 -2.49 26.65 -28.02
CA THR A 848 -3.89 26.57 -27.61
C THR A 848 -4.02 25.91 -26.24
N PRO A 849 -4.58 26.59 -25.25
CA PRO A 849 -4.78 26.00 -23.94
C PRO A 849 -5.64 24.72 -23.99
N VAL A 850 -5.26 23.72 -23.21
CA VAL A 850 -6.07 22.55 -22.95
C VAL A 850 -7.01 22.88 -21.79
N VAL A 851 -8.30 22.58 -21.96
CA VAL A 851 -9.28 22.76 -20.87
C VAL A 851 -9.11 21.61 -19.90
N GLU A 852 -8.56 21.89 -18.74
CA GLU A 852 -8.59 20.92 -17.63
C GLU A 852 -10.04 20.59 -17.29
N GLY A 853 -10.39 19.30 -17.31
CA GLY A 853 -11.65 18.84 -16.74
C GLY A 853 -11.69 19.26 -15.25
N LYS A 854 -12.85 19.73 -14.78
CA LYS A 854 -13.00 20.06 -13.35
C LYS A 854 -12.67 18.82 -12.54
N ILE A 855 -11.53 18.84 -11.91
CA ILE A 855 -11.22 17.94 -10.79
C ILE A 855 -12.21 18.33 -9.71
N GLY A 856 -13.14 17.43 -9.34
CA GLY A 856 -14.19 17.73 -8.35
C GLY A 856 -13.57 18.30 -7.07
N GLU A 857 -14.24 19.23 -6.43
CA GLU A 857 -13.79 19.79 -5.16
C GLU A 857 -13.59 18.68 -4.14
N LEU A 858 -12.46 18.74 -3.41
CA LEU A 858 -12.15 17.83 -2.32
C LEU A 858 -12.99 18.16 -1.10
N ASN A 859 -14.29 17.90 -1.20
CA ASN A 859 -15.18 18.07 -0.06
C ASN A 859 -15.04 16.80 0.80
N ASN A 860 -14.27 16.79 1.82
CA ASN A 860 -14.13 15.78 2.88
C ASN A 860 -12.85 14.94 2.89
N ILE A 861 -11.72 15.52 2.59
CA ILE A 861 -10.48 14.91 3.03
C ILE A 861 -10.10 15.51 4.37
N SER A 862 -9.86 14.58 5.29
CA SER A 862 -9.42 14.76 6.66
C SER A 862 -8.83 16.12 6.99
N PRO A 863 -9.20 16.68 8.13
CA PRO A 863 -8.67 17.94 8.60
C PRO A 863 -7.21 17.77 8.99
N TYR A 864 -6.34 18.02 8.08
CA TYR A 864 -4.96 18.34 8.43
C TYR A 864 -4.80 19.86 8.40
#